data_142a3db37e96d63f6b064a4bddfc7641
#
_entry.id   142a3db37e96d63f6b064a4bddfc7641
#
_cell.length_a   1.000
_cell.length_b   1.000
_cell.length_c   1.000
_cell.angle_alpha   90.00
_cell.angle_beta   90.00
_cell.angle_gamma   90.00
#
_symmetry.space_group_name_H-M   'P 1'
#
loop_
_entity.id
_entity.type
_entity.pdbx_description
1 polymer ?
#
loop_
_entity_poly.entity_id
_entity_poly.type
_entity_poly.pdbx_seq_one_letter_code
_entity_poly.pdbx_strand_id
1 'polypeptide(L)'
;MQNRWDESKSKAAIEQYKDASKDIALRVYTSRLIGADPSLVLHGGGNTSVKSVTTNAVGEEINVLYVKGSGWDLDTLEPAGLPGVQLDHLIKLRNLDCLSDEDMVNEQRTHLLDATSPNPSVETLLHAFLPHKFIDHSHADSILVIANQPNAKSLCENIYGETMGIVPYIMPGFDLAKAAAEVYETNPNVKGLVLINHGLFTFGDTAKESYDRHIEAVQQAENFIASHDEKKLSPINAKFTSDEEVLPSIAPCLRGLFSQETGQNWLIHYREDPAARAFASSQECDDWSQIGTATPDHVIRTKQKPLLLNPKHLNDSEKLRKEISSALEKYKNNYHKYFKTNIQSKGVDKKELDPLPRIVLVAGLGLVTIGKSVKETKIAADIYQHTIGIIKKSFDIGQFSPLKHDDLFDMEYWSLEQAKLGKNKPATAQGKIVYITGAASGIGLATAKLFAENGASLFLVDLDKETLIREVEKLRKQFKTGIAFHVVDVTAEKEVKKSFENLIKTFGGIDVLISNAGNAIRGKIGEVDSATLRKSFDLNFFSHQTLASQAVQLFQKQKTGGVLMFNASKAAFNPGKDFGPYALPKAGVIALMKQYAIDYGKDGIRSNAVNADRIRTKLFTKEVLAERSTARGLTPDEYFKSNLLETEVFDTDVAKGFFDTALAEKTTGSVVIVDGGNIAASPR
;
A
#
# COMPACT_ATOMS: atom_id res chain seq x y z
N MET A 1 24.34 -13.85 7.36
CA MET A 1 23.02 -14.12 8.01
C MET A 1 23.23 -14.60 9.43
N GLN A 2 22.41 -14.18 10.41
CA GLN A 2 22.50 -14.63 11.80
C GLN A 2 21.34 -15.59 12.12
N ASN A 3 21.67 -16.76 12.72
CA ASN A 3 20.66 -17.66 13.24
C ASN A 3 19.96 -17.02 14.45
N ARG A 4 18.63 -16.93 14.42
CA ARG A 4 17.80 -16.29 15.46
C ARG A 4 17.00 -17.30 16.29
N TRP A 5 17.29 -18.60 16.17
CA TRP A 5 16.65 -19.60 17.02
C TRP A 5 16.98 -19.37 18.50
N ASP A 6 15.95 -19.44 19.33
CA ASP A 6 16.05 -19.27 20.79
C ASP A 6 15.18 -20.33 21.50
N GLU A 7 15.80 -21.15 22.33
CA GLU A 7 15.12 -22.23 23.02
C GLU A 7 14.04 -21.75 24.00
N SER A 8 14.23 -20.59 24.62
CA SER A 8 13.22 -20.02 25.53
C SER A 8 12.00 -19.54 24.79
N LYS A 9 12.19 -18.90 23.62
CA LYS A 9 11.10 -18.42 22.74
C LYS A 9 10.36 -19.57 22.06
N SER A 10 11.07 -20.64 21.68
CA SER A 10 10.43 -21.84 21.12
C SER A 10 9.51 -22.53 22.14
N LYS A 11 9.94 -22.61 23.42
CA LYS A 11 9.07 -23.08 24.51
C LYS A 11 7.91 -22.16 24.79
N ALA A 12 8.12 -20.85 24.76
CA ALA A 12 7.05 -19.87 24.91
C ALA A 12 6.01 -19.95 23.78
N ALA A 13 6.43 -20.23 22.54
CA ALA A 13 5.52 -20.46 21.42
C ALA A 13 4.64 -21.71 21.62
N ILE A 14 5.22 -22.79 22.13
CA ILE A 14 4.45 -24.00 22.46
C ILE A 14 3.38 -23.71 23.52
N GLU A 15 3.73 -22.95 24.56
CA GLU A 15 2.76 -22.56 25.61
C GLU A 15 1.70 -21.58 25.09
N GLN A 16 2.11 -20.62 24.24
CA GLN A 16 1.18 -19.67 23.62
C GLN A 16 0.12 -20.37 22.77
N TYR A 17 0.51 -21.40 22.03
CA TYR A 17 -0.36 -22.16 21.13
C TYR A 17 -0.68 -23.56 21.67
N LYS A 18 -0.90 -23.68 22.98
CA LYS A 18 -1.19 -24.95 23.68
C LYS A 18 -2.41 -25.71 23.13
N ASP A 19 -3.36 -25.01 22.50
CA ASP A 19 -4.54 -25.61 21.87
C ASP A 19 -4.24 -26.21 20.48
N ALA A 20 -3.06 -25.89 19.91
CA ALA A 20 -2.52 -26.52 18.72
C ALA A 20 -1.50 -27.59 19.10
N SER A 21 -1.14 -28.46 18.15
CA SER A 21 -0.06 -29.43 18.41
C SER A 21 1.29 -28.70 18.60
N LYS A 22 2.21 -29.34 19.34
CA LYS A 22 3.60 -28.84 19.50
C LYS A 22 4.27 -28.59 18.14
N ASP A 23 4.00 -29.43 17.16
CA ASP A 23 4.58 -29.30 15.82
C ASP A 23 4.08 -28.04 15.10
N ILE A 24 2.78 -27.73 15.18
CA ILE A 24 2.20 -26.51 14.64
C ILE A 24 2.76 -25.27 15.35
N ALA A 25 2.86 -25.29 16.68
CA ALA A 25 3.42 -24.19 17.46
C ALA A 25 4.87 -23.87 17.06
N LEU A 26 5.71 -24.90 16.91
CA LEU A 26 7.09 -24.76 16.45
C LEU A 26 7.16 -24.33 14.98
N ARG A 27 6.24 -24.80 14.13
CA ARG A 27 6.16 -24.36 12.74
C ARG A 27 5.81 -22.88 12.61
N VAL A 28 4.86 -22.39 13.39
CA VAL A 28 4.55 -20.96 13.48
C VAL A 28 5.77 -20.15 13.94
N TYR A 29 6.47 -20.63 14.98
CA TYR A 29 7.66 -19.95 15.50
C TYR A 29 8.75 -19.81 14.43
N THR A 30 9.13 -20.90 13.73
CA THR A 30 10.18 -20.85 12.70
C THR A 30 9.74 -20.08 11.47
N SER A 31 8.46 -20.15 11.08
CA SER A 31 7.91 -19.34 9.99
C SER A 31 8.08 -17.86 10.28
N ARG A 32 7.79 -17.44 11.52
CA ARG A 32 7.98 -16.04 11.92
C ARG A 32 9.43 -15.61 11.98
N LEU A 33 10.36 -16.51 12.31
CA LEU A 33 11.80 -16.21 12.24
C LEU A 33 12.24 -15.92 10.80
N ILE A 34 11.75 -16.69 9.84
CA ILE A 34 12.02 -16.47 8.41
C ILE A 34 11.33 -15.19 7.93
N GLY A 35 10.04 -15.02 8.25
CA GLY A 35 9.26 -13.85 7.82
C GLY A 35 9.70 -12.53 8.42
N ALA A 36 10.35 -12.54 9.58
CA ALA A 36 10.88 -11.35 10.23
C ALA A 36 12.18 -10.81 9.59
N ASP A 37 12.71 -11.49 8.57
CA ASP A 37 13.89 -11.04 7.85
C ASP A 37 13.54 -10.80 6.38
N PRO A 38 13.43 -9.52 5.95
CA PRO A 38 13.06 -9.19 4.58
C PRO A 38 14.06 -9.68 3.51
N SER A 39 15.32 -9.99 3.91
CA SER A 39 16.30 -10.57 3.00
C SER A 39 16.07 -12.06 2.74
N LEU A 40 15.22 -12.73 3.52
CA LEU A 40 14.78 -14.11 3.32
C LEU A 40 13.50 -14.19 2.53
N VAL A 41 12.51 -13.34 2.88
CA VAL A 41 11.18 -13.39 2.23
C VAL A 41 10.47 -12.06 2.34
N LEU A 42 9.73 -11.71 1.28
CA LEU A 42 8.89 -10.52 1.22
C LEU A 42 7.42 -10.92 0.97
N HIS A 43 6.50 -10.12 1.48
CA HIS A 43 5.06 -10.05 1.16
C HIS A 43 4.42 -11.26 0.46
N GLY A 44 3.99 -12.23 1.25
CA GLY A 44 3.30 -13.43 0.74
C GLY A 44 4.20 -14.44 0.03
N GLY A 45 5.47 -14.09 -0.23
CA GLY A 45 6.47 -14.98 -0.78
C GLY A 45 6.87 -16.06 0.21
N GLY A 46 7.50 -17.14 -0.29
CA GLY A 46 7.89 -18.29 0.50
C GLY A 46 6.73 -18.99 1.22
N ASN A 47 6.98 -20.16 1.70
CA ASN A 47 6.01 -20.92 2.49
C ASN A 47 6.71 -21.97 3.34
N THR A 48 5.98 -22.52 4.28
CA THR A 48 6.52 -23.45 5.26
C THR A 48 5.49 -24.51 5.58
N SER A 49 5.92 -25.70 5.94
CA SER A 49 4.99 -26.78 6.29
C SER A 49 5.50 -27.67 7.42
N VAL A 50 4.57 -28.43 8.00
CA VAL A 50 4.87 -29.53 8.91
C VAL A 50 3.92 -30.70 8.65
N LYS A 51 4.48 -31.91 8.61
CA LYS A 51 3.72 -33.16 8.58
C LYS A 51 3.43 -33.62 10.01
N SER A 52 2.20 -34.03 10.26
CA SER A 52 1.75 -34.47 11.57
C SER A 52 0.65 -35.51 11.43
N VAL A 53 0.22 -36.08 12.54
CA VAL A 53 -0.93 -36.96 12.62
C VAL A 53 -2.02 -36.27 13.42
N THR A 54 -3.27 -36.44 13.00
CA THR A 54 -4.44 -35.97 13.75
C THR A 54 -5.56 -37.00 13.69
N THR A 55 -6.55 -36.84 14.54
CA THR A 55 -7.73 -37.73 14.58
C THR A 55 -8.89 -37.02 13.85
N ASN A 56 -9.53 -37.74 12.92
CA ASN A 56 -10.71 -37.22 12.22
C ASN A 56 -11.98 -37.35 13.08
N ALA A 57 -13.12 -36.85 12.56
CA ALA A 57 -14.39 -36.85 13.28
C ALA A 57 -14.96 -38.24 13.62
N VAL A 58 -14.48 -39.30 12.97
CA VAL A 58 -14.91 -40.72 13.22
C VAL A 58 -13.91 -41.47 14.09
N GLY A 59 -12.85 -40.79 14.59
CA GLY A 59 -11.88 -41.36 15.50
C GLY A 59 -10.70 -42.07 14.83
N GLU A 60 -10.51 -41.90 13.51
CA GLU A 60 -9.38 -42.51 12.79
C GLU A 60 -8.17 -41.55 12.76
N GLU A 61 -6.97 -42.10 12.92
CA GLU A 61 -5.73 -41.36 12.72
C GLU A 61 -5.48 -41.14 11.23
N ILE A 62 -5.19 -39.86 10.87
CA ILE A 62 -4.89 -39.46 9.50
C ILE A 62 -3.60 -38.67 9.44
N ASN A 63 -2.81 -38.92 8.40
CA ASN A 63 -1.62 -38.14 8.09
C ASN A 63 -2.01 -36.80 7.48
N VAL A 64 -1.44 -35.69 7.98
CA VAL A 64 -1.79 -34.34 7.58
C VAL A 64 -0.54 -33.54 7.26
N LEU A 65 -0.60 -32.80 6.17
CA LEU A 65 0.32 -31.72 5.84
C LEU A 65 -0.31 -30.38 6.25
N TYR A 66 0.25 -29.74 7.25
CA TYR A 66 -0.07 -28.33 7.56
C TYR A 66 0.90 -27.44 6.78
N VAL A 67 0.39 -26.63 5.88
CA VAL A 67 1.19 -25.77 4.99
C VAL A 67 0.66 -24.34 5.00
N LYS A 68 1.55 -23.35 4.83
CA LYS A 68 1.12 -21.93 4.79
C LYS A 68 0.01 -21.70 3.76
N GLY A 69 -1.08 -21.11 4.23
CA GLY A 69 -2.22 -20.74 3.41
C GLY A 69 -1.98 -19.46 2.59
N SER A 70 -2.68 -19.38 1.47
CA SER A 70 -2.67 -18.19 0.61
C SER A 70 -3.19 -16.96 1.37
N GLY A 71 -2.52 -15.81 1.18
CA GLY A 71 -2.89 -14.54 1.82
C GLY A 71 -2.28 -14.28 3.19
N TRP A 72 -1.53 -15.22 3.75
CA TRP A 72 -0.76 -15.03 4.98
C TRP A 72 0.70 -14.65 4.69
N ASP A 73 1.22 -13.69 5.43
CA ASP A 73 2.66 -13.38 5.48
C ASP A 73 3.32 -14.22 6.57
N LEU A 74 4.59 -14.67 6.36
CA LEU A 74 5.28 -15.54 7.32
C LEU A 74 5.55 -14.85 8.66
N ASP A 75 5.80 -13.55 8.69
CA ASP A 75 6.08 -12.76 9.89
C ASP A 75 4.90 -12.69 10.86
N THR A 76 3.67 -12.76 10.34
CA THR A 76 2.42 -12.68 11.11
C THR A 76 1.64 -13.99 11.15
N LEU A 77 2.25 -15.08 10.69
CA LEU A 77 1.59 -16.39 10.61
C LEU A 77 1.07 -16.85 11.98
N GLU A 78 -0.17 -17.31 12.01
CA GLU A 78 -0.84 -17.93 13.15
C GLU A 78 -1.21 -19.39 12.81
N PRO A 79 -1.58 -20.24 13.77
CA PRO A 79 -2.04 -21.61 13.49
C PRO A 79 -3.18 -21.66 12.46
N ALA A 80 -4.12 -20.70 12.49
CA ALA A 80 -5.21 -20.59 11.51
C ALA A 80 -4.71 -20.32 10.08
N GLY A 81 -3.49 -19.86 9.92
CA GLY A 81 -2.84 -19.65 8.62
C GLY A 81 -2.16 -20.90 8.05
N LEU A 82 -2.27 -22.04 8.74
CA LEU A 82 -1.71 -23.35 8.35
C LEU A 82 -2.85 -24.34 8.06
N PRO A 83 -3.56 -24.25 6.91
CA PRO A 83 -4.53 -25.25 6.52
C PRO A 83 -3.93 -26.67 6.53
N GLY A 84 -4.65 -27.59 7.13
CA GLY A 84 -4.32 -29.02 7.11
C GLY A 84 -4.93 -29.71 5.90
N VAL A 85 -4.10 -30.44 5.14
CA VAL A 85 -4.52 -31.22 3.97
C VAL A 85 -4.17 -32.69 4.18
N GLN A 86 -5.05 -33.61 3.78
CA GLN A 86 -4.81 -35.05 3.91
C GLN A 86 -3.56 -35.47 3.10
N LEU A 87 -2.47 -35.82 3.79
CA LEU A 87 -1.17 -36.08 3.17
C LEU A 87 -1.18 -37.33 2.27
N ASP A 88 -1.84 -38.40 2.70
CA ASP A 88 -1.84 -39.65 1.96
C ASP A 88 -2.51 -39.52 0.58
N HIS A 89 -3.50 -38.61 0.46
CA HIS A 89 -4.10 -38.29 -0.81
C HIS A 89 -3.14 -37.50 -1.70
N LEU A 90 -2.50 -36.46 -1.16
CA LEU A 90 -1.55 -35.65 -1.91
C LEU A 90 -0.39 -36.47 -2.47
N ILE A 91 0.14 -37.42 -1.69
CA ILE A 91 1.22 -38.33 -2.13
C ILE A 91 0.78 -39.18 -3.32
N LYS A 92 -0.46 -39.65 -3.35
CA LYS A 92 -1.00 -40.45 -4.48
C LYS A 92 -1.04 -39.68 -5.79
N LEU A 93 -1.22 -38.33 -5.75
CA LEU A 93 -1.23 -37.50 -6.96
C LEU A 93 0.11 -37.58 -7.72
N ARG A 94 1.22 -37.88 -7.03
CA ARG A 94 2.53 -38.04 -7.67
C ARG A 94 2.54 -39.13 -8.76
N ASN A 95 1.66 -40.12 -8.72
CA ASN A 95 1.56 -41.19 -9.70
C ASN A 95 0.91 -40.75 -11.02
N LEU A 96 0.36 -39.54 -11.09
CA LEU A 96 -0.23 -39.01 -12.31
C LEU A 96 0.88 -38.55 -13.28
N ASP A 97 0.65 -38.71 -14.57
CA ASP A 97 1.55 -38.20 -15.60
C ASP A 97 1.50 -36.68 -15.70
N CYS A 98 0.30 -36.11 -15.59
CA CYS A 98 0.07 -34.65 -15.59
C CYS A 98 -1.12 -34.32 -14.67
N LEU A 99 -1.16 -33.08 -14.18
CA LEU A 99 -2.25 -32.54 -13.38
C LEU A 99 -2.42 -31.06 -13.73
N SER A 100 -3.64 -30.66 -14.12
CA SER A 100 -3.90 -29.24 -14.40
C SER A 100 -3.89 -28.42 -13.10
N ASP A 101 -3.67 -27.12 -13.21
CA ASP A 101 -3.67 -26.20 -12.06
C ASP A 101 -5.04 -26.19 -11.38
N GLU A 102 -6.12 -26.19 -12.14
CA GLU A 102 -7.49 -26.25 -11.65
C GLU A 102 -7.76 -27.53 -10.87
N ASP A 103 -7.33 -28.67 -11.41
CA ASP A 103 -7.49 -29.95 -10.71
C ASP A 103 -6.58 -30.03 -9.49
N MET A 104 -5.35 -29.55 -9.57
CA MET A 104 -4.43 -29.48 -8.43
C MET A 104 -5.02 -28.69 -7.27
N VAL A 105 -5.57 -27.51 -7.54
CA VAL A 105 -6.23 -26.68 -6.52
C VAL A 105 -7.48 -27.37 -5.99
N ASN A 106 -8.27 -28.00 -6.85
CA ASN A 106 -9.46 -28.74 -6.46
C ASN A 106 -9.10 -29.92 -5.53
N GLU A 107 -8.11 -30.73 -5.91
CA GLU A 107 -7.64 -31.86 -5.08
C GLU A 107 -7.13 -31.41 -3.70
N GLN A 108 -6.41 -30.31 -3.63
CA GLN A 108 -5.98 -29.73 -2.34
C GLN A 108 -7.17 -29.26 -1.51
N ARG A 109 -8.16 -28.60 -2.10
CA ARG A 109 -9.32 -28.05 -1.39
C ARG A 109 -10.33 -29.09 -0.93
N THR A 110 -10.59 -30.10 -1.73
CA THR A 110 -11.53 -31.18 -1.37
C THR A 110 -10.97 -32.11 -0.29
N HIS A 111 -9.66 -32.04 -0.03
CA HIS A 111 -8.99 -32.81 1.02
C HIS A 111 -8.53 -31.97 2.21
N LEU A 112 -9.04 -30.72 2.32
CA LEU A 112 -8.86 -29.93 3.55
C LEU A 112 -9.57 -30.58 4.72
N LEU A 113 -8.95 -30.53 5.90
CA LEU A 113 -9.57 -30.99 7.16
C LEU A 113 -10.71 -30.06 7.60
N ASP A 114 -10.55 -28.77 7.32
CA ASP A 114 -11.54 -27.73 7.59
C ASP A 114 -11.79 -26.94 6.28
N ALA A 115 -12.99 -27.09 5.73
CA ALA A 115 -13.39 -26.45 4.48
C ALA A 115 -13.41 -24.91 4.54
N THR A 116 -13.37 -24.31 5.75
CA THR A 116 -13.32 -22.85 5.96
C THR A 116 -11.90 -22.29 5.99
N SER A 117 -10.89 -23.17 6.03
CA SER A 117 -9.48 -22.80 5.99
C SER A 117 -9.11 -22.04 4.71
N PRO A 118 -8.07 -21.20 4.76
CA PRO A 118 -7.54 -20.58 3.56
C PRO A 118 -7.05 -21.63 2.56
N ASN A 119 -7.01 -21.29 1.27
CA ASN A 119 -6.43 -22.18 0.26
C ASN A 119 -4.97 -22.49 0.59
N PRO A 120 -4.53 -23.74 0.51
CA PRO A 120 -3.12 -24.10 0.66
C PRO A 120 -2.25 -23.38 -0.38
N SER A 121 -0.93 -23.28 -0.11
CA SER A 121 0.04 -22.76 -1.07
C SER A 121 -0.01 -23.53 -2.40
N VAL A 122 0.27 -22.86 -3.52
CA VAL A 122 0.40 -23.52 -4.83
C VAL A 122 1.52 -24.57 -4.87
N GLU A 123 2.48 -24.48 -3.93
CA GLU A 123 3.61 -25.41 -3.80
C GLU A 123 3.36 -26.55 -2.79
N THR A 124 2.13 -26.72 -2.35
CA THR A 124 1.72 -27.76 -1.38
C THR A 124 2.18 -29.15 -1.82
N LEU A 125 2.12 -29.49 -3.11
CA LEU A 125 2.56 -30.79 -3.60
C LEU A 125 4.08 -30.99 -3.47
N LEU A 126 4.90 -29.96 -3.63
CA LEU A 126 6.35 -30.04 -3.40
C LEU A 126 6.63 -30.39 -1.92
N HIS A 127 5.92 -29.75 -0.99
CA HIS A 127 6.01 -30.09 0.44
C HIS A 127 5.49 -31.50 0.75
N ALA A 128 4.46 -31.97 0.05
CA ALA A 128 3.91 -33.30 0.25
C ALA A 128 4.89 -34.41 -0.24
N PHE A 129 5.52 -34.22 -1.39
CA PHE A 129 6.35 -35.24 -2.06
C PHE A 129 7.72 -35.41 -1.39
N LEU A 130 8.28 -34.39 -0.75
CA LEU A 130 9.49 -34.53 0.06
C LEU A 130 9.16 -35.26 1.38
N PRO A 131 9.96 -36.26 1.84
CA PRO A 131 9.57 -37.11 2.98
C PRO A 131 9.71 -36.46 4.35
N HIS A 132 10.45 -35.35 4.47
CA HIS A 132 10.78 -34.72 5.76
C HIS A 132 9.59 -34.09 6.44
N LYS A 133 9.67 -34.03 7.79
CA LYS A 133 8.60 -33.51 8.63
C LYS A 133 8.42 -32.02 8.56
N PHE A 134 9.50 -31.22 8.62
CA PHE A 134 9.51 -29.78 8.52
C PHE A 134 10.17 -29.34 7.23
N ILE A 135 9.53 -28.43 6.50
CA ILE A 135 10.03 -27.91 5.23
C ILE A 135 9.87 -26.40 5.22
N ASP A 136 10.96 -25.71 4.90
CA ASP A 136 11.04 -24.25 4.75
C ASP A 136 11.36 -23.88 3.32
N HIS A 137 10.65 -22.85 2.80
CA HIS A 137 10.89 -22.26 1.49
C HIS A 137 10.96 -20.74 1.58
N SER A 138 11.99 -20.18 0.98
CA SER A 138 12.18 -18.73 0.87
C SER A 138 12.74 -18.29 -0.47
N HIS A 139 12.61 -17.00 -0.76
CA HIS A 139 13.22 -16.30 -1.88
C HIS A 139 14.39 -15.43 -1.40
N ALA A 140 15.30 -16.01 -0.63
CA ALA A 140 16.40 -15.26 -0.01
C ALA A 140 17.26 -14.54 -1.04
N ASP A 141 17.51 -13.23 -0.80
CA ASP A 141 18.23 -12.35 -1.74
C ASP A 141 19.56 -12.93 -2.20
N SER A 142 20.37 -13.49 -1.29
CA SER A 142 21.67 -14.08 -1.63
C SER A 142 21.56 -15.34 -2.48
N ILE A 143 20.51 -16.14 -2.25
CA ILE A 143 20.21 -17.30 -3.09
C ILE A 143 19.83 -16.84 -4.50
N LEU A 144 18.99 -15.80 -4.61
CA LEU A 144 18.57 -15.24 -5.91
C LEU A 144 19.75 -14.62 -6.68
N VAL A 145 20.72 -14.01 -6.00
CA VAL A 145 21.97 -13.51 -6.62
C VAL A 145 22.71 -14.64 -7.33
N ILE A 146 22.74 -15.83 -6.74
CA ILE A 146 23.44 -17.01 -7.26
C ILE A 146 22.57 -17.74 -8.29
N ALA A 147 21.29 -17.95 -7.98
CA ALA A 147 20.35 -18.71 -8.82
C ALA A 147 19.95 -17.96 -10.09
N ASN A 148 20.19 -16.65 -10.18
CA ASN A 148 19.98 -15.83 -11.38
C ASN A 148 21.28 -15.56 -12.15
N GLN A 149 22.24 -16.48 -12.12
CA GLN A 149 23.45 -16.42 -12.95
C GLN A 149 23.30 -17.29 -14.19
N PRO A 150 23.94 -16.96 -15.32
CA PRO A 150 23.91 -17.82 -16.51
C PRO A 150 24.46 -19.22 -16.25
N ASN A 151 25.40 -19.35 -15.32
CA ASN A 151 26.04 -20.60 -14.89
C ASN A 151 25.59 -21.03 -13.48
N ALA A 152 24.35 -20.70 -13.09
CA ALA A 152 23.84 -20.91 -11.74
C ALA A 152 24.04 -22.35 -11.22
N LYS A 153 23.83 -23.36 -12.09
CA LYS A 153 24.02 -24.77 -11.68
C LYS A 153 25.43 -25.02 -11.19
N SER A 154 26.46 -24.75 -12.01
CA SER A 154 27.86 -24.98 -11.64
C SER A 154 28.29 -24.10 -10.45
N LEU A 155 27.71 -22.94 -10.33
CA LEU A 155 27.96 -22.03 -9.21
C LEU A 155 27.42 -22.61 -7.89
N CYS A 156 26.19 -23.13 -7.89
CA CYS A 156 25.60 -23.83 -6.75
C CYS A 156 26.40 -25.10 -6.39
N GLU A 157 26.83 -25.89 -7.37
CA GLU A 157 27.69 -27.05 -7.16
C GLU A 157 29.01 -26.67 -6.46
N ASN A 158 29.60 -25.54 -6.85
CA ASN A 158 30.83 -25.04 -6.23
C ASN A 158 30.61 -24.55 -4.77
N ILE A 159 29.47 -23.91 -4.49
CA ILE A 159 29.19 -23.35 -3.17
C ILE A 159 28.75 -24.41 -2.18
N TYR A 160 27.89 -25.33 -2.60
CA TYR A 160 27.20 -26.28 -1.74
C TYR A 160 27.72 -27.72 -1.83
N GLY A 161 28.48 -28.05 -2.88
CA GLY A 161 28.90 -29.42 -3.14
C GLY A 161 27.70 -30.36 -3.24
N GLU A 162 27.76 -31.49 -2.59
CA GLU A 162 26.69 -32.50 -2.54
C GLU A 162 25.63 -32.25 -1.44
N THR A 163 25.72 -31.13 -0.69
CA THR A 163 24.81 -30.84 0.42
C THR A 163 23.47 -30.29 -0.01
N MET A 164 23.38 -29.77 -1.24
CA MET A 164 22.14 -29.22 -1.80
C MET A 164 21.84 -29.86 -3.15
N GLY A 165 20.60 -30.26 -3.38
CA GLY A 165 20.11 -30.63 -4.69
C GLY A 165 19.82 -29.36 -5.54
N ILE A 166 20.03 -29.47 -6.85
CA ILE A 166 19.81 -28.33 -7.75
C ILE A 166 18.69 -28.67 -8.72
N VAL A 167 17.61 -27.91 -8.68
CA VAL A 167 16.44 -28.09 -9.54
C VAL A 167 16.47 -27.00 -10.62
N PRO A 168 16.45 -27.34 -11.92
CA PRO A 168 16.34 -26.36 -12.99
C PRO A 168 15.02 -25.59 -12.85
N TYR A 169 14.91 -24.43 -13.54
CA TYR A 169 13.65 -23.72 -13.52
C TYR A 169 12.54 -24.56 -14.15
N ILE A 170 11.49 -24.74 -13.40
CA ILE A 170 10.19 -25.31 -13.81
C ILE A 170 9.14 -24.40 -13.19
N MET A 171 8.07 -24.11 -13.93
CA MET A 171 6.98 -23.30 -13.42
C MET A 171 6.40 -23.93 -12.14
N PRO A 172 6.14 -23.15 -11.07
CA PRO A 172 5.56 -23.66 -9.84
C PRO A 172 4.25 -24.43 -10.08
N GLY A 173 4.10 -25.57 -9.45
CA GLY A 173 2.94 -26.45 -9.61
C GLY A 173 3.33 -27.93 -9.55
N PHE A 174 2.55 -28.75 -10.24
CA PHE A 174 2.72 -30.21 -10.21
C PHE A 174 4.05 -30.70 -10.75
N ASP A 175 4.47 -30.18 -11.90
CA ASP A 175 5.73 -30.64 -12.55
C ASP A 175 6.96 -30.25 -11.73
N LEU A 176 6.97 -29.06 -11.13
CA LEU A 176 8.03 -28.65 -10.22
C LEU A 176 8.12 -29.59 -8.99
N ALA A 177 6.96 -29.95 -8.43
CA ALA A 177 6.89 -30.83 -7.27
C ALA A 177 7.45 -32.23 -7.60
N LYS A 178 7.17 -32.78 -8.78
CA LYS A 178 7.74 -34.07 -9.27
C LYS A 178 9.25 -33.97 -9.46
N ALA A 179 9.73 -32.97 -10.19
CA ALA A 179 11.15 -32.79 -10.46
C ALA A 179 11.96 -32.57 -9.18
N ALA A 180 11.46 -31.81 -8.23
CA ALA A 180 12.10 -31.61 -6.94
C ALA A 180 12.21 -32.91 -6.13
N ALA A 181 11.17 -33.75 -6.15
CA ALA A 181 11.20 -35.06 -5.52
C ALA A 181 12.19 -36.00 -6.20
N GLU A 182 12.28 -36.02 -7.51
CA GLU A 182 13.26 -36.82 -8.29
C GLU A 182 14.70 -36.40 -7.98
N VAL A 183 14.98 -35.09 -7.91
CA VAL A 183 16.32 -34.59 -7.51
C VAL A 183 16.66 -35.05 -6.10
N TYR A 184 15.72 -34.97 -5.16
CA TYR A 184 15.93 -35.48 -3.80
C TYR A 184 16.22 -37.01 -3.78
N GLU A 185 15.45 -37.80 -4.52
CA GLU A 185 15.63 -39.27 -4.58
C GLU A 185 16.95 -39.67 -5.21
N THR A 186 17.51 -38.88 -6.11
CA THR A 186 18.84 -39.11 -6.67
C THR A 186 19.95 -39.00 -5.59
N ASN A 187 19.81 -38.09 -4.62
CA ASN A 187 20.68 -37.92 -3.50
C ASN A 187 19.89 -37.61 -2.19
N PRO A 188 19.38 -38.61 -1.48
CA PRO A 188 18.59 -38.41 -0.25
C PRO A 188 19.36 -37.78 0.92
N ASN A 189 20.66 -37.60 0.82
CA ASN A 189 21.50 -36.99 1.85
C ASN A 189 21.55 -35.46 1.77
N VAL A 190 20.96 -34.84 0.75
CA VAL A 190 20.89 -33.37 0.65
C VAL A 190 20.11 -32.77 1.83
N LYS A 191 20.54 -31.60 2.28
CA LYS A 191 19.91 -30.81 3.35
C LYS A 191 18.81 -29.87 2.83
N GLY A 192 18.74 -29.69 1.53
CA GLY A 192 17.80 -28.79 0.86
C GLY A 192 17.95 -28.81 -0.66
N LEU A 193 17.17 -27.96 -1.34
CA LEU A 193 17.15 -27.80 -2.78
C LEU A 193 17.28 -26.32 -3.15
N VAL A 194 18.19 -25.99 -4.07
CA VAL A 194 18.22 -24.69 -4.73
C VAL A 194 17.44 -24.81 -6.03
N LEU A 195 16.39 -24.00 -6.17
CA LEU A 195 15.59 -23.89 -7.37
C LEU A 195 16.11 -22.71 -8.19
N ILE A 196 16.65 -23.00 -9.37
CA ILE A 196 17.21 -21.98 -10.27
C ILE A 196 16.12 -20.98 -10.66
N ASN A 197 16.43 -19.69 -10.63
CA ASN A 197 15.52 -18.56 -10.88
C ASN A 197 14.28 -18.50 -9.96
N HIS A 198 14.29 -19.19 -8.80
CA HIS A 198 13.12 -19.26 -7.93
C HIS A 198 13.48 -19.04 -6.45
N GLY A 199 14.25 -19.91 -5.83
CA GLY A 199 14.53 -19.79 -4.38
C GLY A 199 15.18 -21.02 -3.76
N LEU A 200 14.97 -21.17 -2.44
CA LEU A 200 15.58 -22.18 -1.60
C LEU A 200 14.52 -23.00 -0.86
N PHE A 201 14.65 -24.32 -0.86
CA PHE A 201 13.96 -25.24 0.03
C PHE A 201 14.98 -25.89 0.97
N THR A 202 14.63 -25.99 2.24
CA THR A 202 15.36 -26.80 3.24
C THR A 202 14.39 -27.62 4.06
N PHE A 203 14.87 -28.68 4.65
CA PHE A 203 14.00 -29.62 5.35
C PHE A 203 14.73 -30.33 6.48
N GLY A 204 13.99 -30.89 7.42
CA GLY A 204 14.50 -31.63 8.56
C GLY A 204 13.40 -32.34 9.31
N ASP A 205 13.79 -33.20 10.29
CA ASP A 205 12.88 -33.94 11.15
C ASP A 205 12.40 -33.11 12.34
N THR A 206 13.08 -32.00 12.62
CA THR A 206 12.68 -30.99 13.60
C THR A 206 12.59 -29.59 12.98
N ALA A 207 11.75 -28.72 13.58
CA ALA A 207 11.62 -27.32 13.15
C ALA A 207 12.97 -26.57 13.21
N LYS A 208 13.77 -26.87 14.27
CA LYS A 208 15.10 -26.28 14.44
C LYS A 208 16.05 -26.71 13.32
N GLU A 209 16.08 -27.97 13.00
CA GLU A 209 16.98 -28.54 12.00
C GLU A 209 16.70 -27.94 10.61
N SER A 210 15.43 -27.88 10.19
CA SER A 210 15.03 -27.27 8.91
C SER A 210 15.43 -25.80 8.86
N TYR A 211 15.17 -25.03 9.92
CA TYR A 211 15.54 -23.63 10.04
C TYR A 211 17.06 -23.42 10.06
N ASP A 212 17.81 -24.20 10.84
CA ASP A 212 19.27 -24.09 10.91
C ASP A 212 19.91 -24.32 9.53
N ARG A 213 19.47 -25.38 8.82
CA ARG A 213 19.89 -25.66 7.43
C ARG A 213 19.57 -24.52 6.47
N HIS A 214 18.43 -23.85 6.67
CA HIS A 214 18.03 -22.71 5.86
C HIS A 214 19.00 -21.55 6.04
N ILE A 215 19.29 -21.19 7.29
CA ILE A 215 20.22 -20.10 7.60
C ILE A 215 21.66 -20.45 7.18
N GLU A 216 22.08 -21.70 7.33
CA GLU A 216 23.40 -22.17 6.91
C GLU A 216 23.58 -22.03 5.37
N ALA A 217 22.58 -22.43 4.59
CA ALA A 217 22.61 -22.31 3.13
C ALA A 217 22.68 -20.85 2.67
N VAL A 218 21.86 -19.99 3.28
CA VAL A 218 21.87 -18.55 2.99
C VAL A 218 23.22 -17.92 3.37
N GLN A 219 23.78 -18.28 4.54
CA GLN A 219 25.09 -17.78 4.99
C GLN A 219 26.23 -18.18 4.04
N GLN A 220 26.20 -19.40 3.49
CA GLN A 220 27.19 -19.85 2.50
C GLN A 220 27.11 -18.99 1.21
N ALA A 221 25.90 -18.68 0.73
CA ALA A 221 25.68 -17.79 -0.39
C ALA A 221 26.19 -16.36 -0.10
N GLU A 222 25.87 -15.81 1.09
CA GLU A 222 26.37 -14.49 1.49
C GLU A 222 27.90 -14.44 1.54
N ASN A 223 28.54 -15.45 2.11
CA ASN A 223 29.99 -15.53 2.18
C ASN A 223 30.64 -15.60 0.79
N PHE A 224 30.04 -16.35 -0.13
CA PHE A 224 30.50 -16.43 -1.50
C PHE A 224 30.38 -15.06 -2.20
N ILE A 225 29.25 -14.39 -2.09
CA ILE A 225 29.04 -13.05 -2.66
C ILE A 225 30.06 -12.06 -2.08
N ALA A 226 30.24 -12.06 -0.76
CA ALA A 226 31.16 -11.17 -0.04
C ALA A 226 32.65 -11.40 -0.38
N SER A 227 33.01 -12.53 -1.01
CA SER A 227 34.37 -12.81 -1.47
C SER A 227 34.70 -12.14 -2.81
N HIS A 228 33.74 -11.50 -3.45
CA HIS A 228 33.90 -10.79 -4.72
C HIS A 228 33.92 -9.26 -4.51
N ASP A 229 34.67 -8.56 -5.36
CA ASP A 229 34.73 -7.10 -5.33
C ASP A 229 33.43 -6.46 -5.80
N GLU A 230 32.99 -5.45 -5.07
CA GLU A 230 31.80 -4.66 -5.42
C GLU A 230 32.07 -3.79 -6.66
N LYS A 231 31.27 -3.97 -7.72
CA LYS A 231 31.32 -3.10 -8.89
C LYS A 231 30.76 -1.72 -8.58
N LYS A 232 31.53 -0.69 -8.86
CA LYS A 232 31.11 0.69 -8.71
C LYS A 232 30.17 1.08 -9.84
N LEU A 233 29.05 1.71 -9.48
CA LEU A 233 28.14 2.31 -10.44
C LEU A 233 28.78 3.56 -11.06
N SER A 234 28.56 3.77 -12.35
CA SER A 234 29.04 4.92 -13.13
C SER A 234 27.98 6.03 -13.09
N PRO A 235 28.15 7.10 -12.30
CA PRO A 235 27.12 8.12 -12.17
C PRO A 235 26.83 8.84 -13.49
N ILE A 236 25.56 9.12 -13.77
CA ILE A 236 25.16 10.04 -14.84
C ILE A 236 25.08 11.47 -14.30
N ASN A 237 25.23 12.45 -15.19
CA ASN A 237 25.02 13.85 -14.83
C ASN A 237 23.50 14.16 -14.81
N ALA A 238 22.80 13.81 -13.73
CA ALA A 238 21.41 14.16 -13.54
C ALA A 238 21.27 15.67 -13.36
N LYS A 239 20.34 16.31 -14.10
CA LYS A 239 20.12 17.75 -14.05
C LYS A 239 19.59 18.22 -12.69
N PHE A 240 18.84 17.37 -12.01
CA PHE A 240 18.21 17.64 -10.72
C PHE A 240 18.53 16.47 -9.77
N THR A 241 18.86 16.80 -8.52
CA THR A 241 19.36 15.79 -7.56
C THR A 241 18.70 15.85 -6.17
N SER A 242 17.79 16.82 -5.95
CA SER A 242 17.03 16.96 -4.71
C SER A 242 15.62 16.38 -4.84
N ASP A 243 15.21 15.55 -3.89
CA ASP A 243 13.83 15.06 -3.81
C ASP A 243 12.81 16.19 -3.56
N GLU A 244 13.19 17.23 -2.83
CA GLU A 244 12.37 18.43 -2.62
C GLU A 244 12.10 19.19 -3.94
N GLU A 245 13.01 19.08 -4.91
CA GLU A 245 12.88 19.71 -6.23
C GLU A 245 12.12 18.83 -7.22
N VAL A 246 12.45 17.53 -7.27
CA VAL A 246 11.98 16.59 -8.29
C VAL A 246 10.57 16.06 -7.98
N LEU A 247 10.36 15.61 -6.78
CA LEU A 247 9.15 14.88 -6.39
C LEU A 247 7.86 15.72 -6.52
N PRO A 248 7.80 17.02 -6.10
CA PRO A 248 6.60 17.85 -6.23
C PRO A 248 6.13 18.11 -7.66
N SER A 249 6.97 17.82 -8.65
CA SER A 249 6.62 17.95 -10.07
C SER A 249 6.31 16.60 -10.70
N ILE A 250 7.13 15.57 -10.43
CA ILE A 250 7.00 14.23 -11.03
C ILE A 250 5.78 13.48 -10.50
N ALA A 251 5.58 13.42 -9.19
CA ALA A 251 4.54 12.58 -8.59
C ALA A 251 3.11 13.01 -9.00
N PRO A 252 2.72 14.30 -8.92
CA PRO A 252 1.41 14.72 -9.39
C PRO A 252 1.20 14.50 -10.90
N CYS A 253 2.24 14.71 -11.70
CA CYS A 253 2.19 14.51 -13.15
C CYS A 253 1.96 13.02 -13.49
N LEU A 254 2.75 12.12 -12.92
CA LEU A 254 2.58 10.66 -13.07
C LEU A 254 1.16 10.25 -12.65
N ARG A 255 0.74 10.64 -11.45
CA ARG A 255 -0.59 10.34 -10.93
C ARG A 255 -1.69 10.77 -11.90
N GLY A 256 -1.58 11.99 -12.42
CA GLY A 256 -2.54 12.54 -13.37
C GLY A 256 -2.59 11.77 -14.67
N LEU A 257 -1.45 11.38 -15.24
CA LEU A 257 -1.38 10.59 -16.47
C LEU A 257 -2.01 9.20 -16.29
N PHE A 258 -1.70 8.52 -15.18
CA PHE A 258 -2.29 7.23 -14.87
C PHE A 258 -3.81 7.29 -14.67
N SER A 259 -4.28 8.32 -13.96
CA SER A 259 -5.71 8.50 -13.72
C SER A 259 -6.48 8.81 -15.00
N GLN A 260 -5.92 9.62 -15.91
CA GLN A 260 -6.52 9.91 -17.22
C GLN A 260 -6.58 8.68 -18.12
N GLU A 261 -5.54 7.86 -18.11
CA GLU A 261 -5.47 6.63 -18.92
C GLU A 261 -6.50 5.58 -18.50
N THR A 262 -6.73 5.45 -17.19
CA THR A 262 -7.53 4.34 -16.65
C THR A 262 -8.90 4.73 -16.14
N GLY A 263 -9.17 6.02 -15.96
CA GLY A 263 -10.37 6.51 -15.27
C GLY A 263 -10.40 6.16 -13.76
N GLN A 264 -9.27 5.74 -13.18
CA GLN A 264 -9.16 5.31 -11.78
C GLN A 264 -8.25 6.23 -10.98
N ASN A 265 -8.40 6.21 -9.65
CA ASN A 265 -7.49 6.93 -8.77
C ASN A 265 -6.25 6.08 -8.47
N TRP A 266 -5.09 6.73 -8.48
CA TRP A 266 -3.79 6.10 -8.21
C TRP A 266 -3.08 6.82 -7.06
N LEU A 267 -2.25 6.09 -6.33
CA LEU A 267 -1.33 6.62 -5.33
C LEU A 267 0.10 6.46 -5.80
N ILE A 268 0.93 7.43 -5.43
CA ILE A 268 2.37 7.39 -5.67
C ILE A 268 3.04 7.29 -4.31
N HIS A 269 4.05 6.43 -4.21
CA HIS A 269 4.90 6.34 -3.05
C HIS A 269 6.37 6.53 -3.47
N TYR A 270 7.06 7.43 -2.79
CA TYR A 270 8.48 7.61 -2.93
C TYR A 270 9.21 6.84 -1.84
N ARG A 271 10.15 5.99 -2.26
CA ARG A 271 11.05 5.29 -1.35
C ARG A 271 12.36 6.07 -1.23
N GLU A 272 12.56 6.71 -0.09
CA GLU A 272 13.81 7.38 0.23
C GLU A 272 14.89 6.32 0.56
N ASP A 273 15.71 6.02 -0.45
CA ASP A 273 16.78 5.02 -0.38
C ASP A 273 18.00 5.51 -1.18
N PRO A 274 19.14 5.75 -0.52
CA PRO A 274 20.36 6.18 -1.19
C PRO A 274 20.87 5.20 -2.25
N ALA A 275 20.72 3.88 -2.02
CA ALA A 275 21.16 2.86 -2.98
C ALA A 275 20.29 2.88 -4.24
N ALA A 276 18.96 2.98 -4.08
CA ALA A 276 18.04 3.11 -5.20
C ALA A 276 18.26 4.42 -5.98
N ARG A 277 18.57 5.53 -5.28
CA ARG A 277 18.92 6.81 -5.93
C ARG A 277 20.22 6.69 -6.73
N ALA A 278 21.26 6.07 -6.16
CA ALA A 278 22.52 5.86 -6.85
C ALA A 278 22.34 4.98 -8.09
N PHE A 279 21.58 3.89 -7.96
CA PHE A 279 21.27 3.00 -9.07
C PHE A 279 20.47 3.70 -10.18
N ALA A 280 19.38 4.41 -9.85
CA ALA A 280 18.56 5.14 -10.81
C ALA A 280 19.32 6.30 -11.49
N SER A 281 20.45 6.74 -10.90
CA SER A 281 21.31 7.80 -11.41
C SER A 281 22.63 7.26 -11.98
N SER A 282 22.68 6.00 -12.40
CA SER A 282 23.86 5.36 -13.00
C SER A 282 23.64 5.03 -14.47
N GLN A 283 24.74 4.86 -15.23
CA GLN A 283 24.69 4.41 -16.63
C GLN A 283 24.18 2.98 -16.72
N GLU A 284 24.49 2.16 -15.74
CA GLU A 284 24.09 0.75 -15.64
C GLU A 284 22.58 0.58 -15.50
N CYS A 285 21.88 1.58 -14.99
CA CYS A 285 20.43 1.53 -14.77
C CYS A 285 19.66 1.22 -16.06
N ASP A 286 20.06 1.81 -17.19
CA ASP A 286 19.36 1.68 -18.47
C ASP A 286 19.38 0.23 -19.00
N ASP A 287 20.43 -0.53 -18.69
CA ASP A 287 20.58 -1.93 -19.10
C ASP A 287 20.15 -2.89 -17.97
N TRP A 288 20.69 -2.73 -16.77
CA TRP A 288 20.52 -3.70 -15.69
C TRP A 288 19.10 -3.78 -15.17
N SER A 289 18.37 -2.67 -15.13
CA SER A 289 16.98 -2.66 -14.69
C SER A 289 15.99 -3.22 -15.72
N GLN A 290 16.42 -3.36 -16.99
CA GLN A 290 15.56 -3.75 -18.10
C GLN A 290 15.65 -5.24 -18.45
N ILE A 291 16.25 -6.06 -17.59
CA ILE A 291 16.46 -7.50 -17.84
C ILE A 291 15.24 -8.32 -17.40
N GLY A 292 14.74 -8.12 -16.16
CA GLY A 292 13.58 -8.85 -15.62
C GLY A 292 13.45 -8.74 -14.10
N THR A 293 12.59 -9.58 -13.52
CA THR A 293 12.33 -9.67 -12.08
C THR A 293 13.30 -10.62 -11.37
N ALA A 294 13.56 -10.40 -10.08
CA ALA A 294 14.46 -11.27 -9.30
C ALA A 294 13.86 -12.65 -9.02
N THR A 295 12.54 -12.75 -8.86
CA THR A 295 11.79 -14.00 -8.76
C THR A 295 10.57 -13.96 -9.68
N PRO A 296 10.02 -15.13 -10.06
CA PRO A 296 8.88 -15.20 -10.97
C PRO A 296 7.64 -14.49 -10.45
N ASP A 297 7.28 -14.71 -9.19
CA ASP A 297 6.08 -14.22 -8.54
C ASP A 297 6.02 -12.68 -8.36
N HIS A 298 7.18 -12.01 -8.40
CA HIS A 298 7.23 -10.55 -8.31
C HIS A 298 6.58 -9.83 -9.50
N VAL A 299 6.49 -10.48 -10.68
CA VAL A 299 5.98 -9.85 -11.92
C VAL A 299 4.57 -9.29 -11.79
N ILE A 300 3.70 -9.93 -10.99
CA ILE A 300 2.34 -9.44 -10.75
C ILE A 300 2.29 -8.14 -9.93
N ARG A 301 3.35 -7.84 -9.17
CA ARG A 301 3.46 -6.65 -8.30
C ARG A 301 4.26 -5.52 -8.94
N THR A 302 5.29 -5.83 -9.71
CA THR A 302 6.25 -4.85 -10.24
C THR A 302 6.17 -4.66 -11.74
N LYS A 303 5.47 -5.54 -12.47
CA LYS A 303 5.65 -5.75 -13.90
C LYS A 303 7.06 -6.27 -14.20
N GLN A 304 7.34 -6.57 -15.47
CA GLN A 304 8.64 -7.12 -15.87
C GLN A 304 9.80 -6.13 -15.67
N LYS A 305 9.52 -4.84 -15.92
CA LYS A 305 10.53 -3.77 -16.01
C LYS A 305 10.01 -2.50 -15.39
N PRO A 306 10.88 -1.64 -14.85
CA PRO A 306 10.51 -0.30 -14.44
C PRO A 306 10.37 0.64 -15.64
N LEU A 307 9.60 1.72 -15.45
CA LEU A 307 9.70 2.91 -16.29
C LEU A 307 10.93 3.72 -15.85
N LEU A 308 11.75 4.15 -16.81
CA LEU A 308 12.92 4.98 -16.58
C LEU A 308 12.61 6.44 -16.93
N LEU A 309 12.91 7.37 -16.03
CA LEU A 309 12.76 8.79 -16.23
C LEU A 309 14.07 9.54 -15.88
N ASN A 310 14.51 10.40 -16.80
CA ASN A 310 15.57 11.36 -16.56
C ASN A 310 15.04 12.78 -16.87
N PRO A 311 14.36 13.43 -15.90
CA PRO A 311 13.60 14.65 -16.14
C PRO A 311 14.52 15.82 -16.50
N LYS A 312 14.14 16.56 -17.57
CA LYS A 312 14.91 17.71 -18.07
C LYS A 312 14.21 19.04 -17.87
N HIS A 313 12.88 19.03 -17.59
CA HIS A 313 12.01 20.20 -17.64
C HIS A 313 11.15 20.39 -16.38
N LEU A 314 11.70 20.20 -15.17
CA LEU A 314 10.94 20.31 -13.90
C LEU A 314 10.22 21.63 -13.71
N ASN A 315 10.81 22.74 -14.22
CA ASN A 315 10.26 24.10 -14.09
C ASN A 315 9.23 24.45 -15.20
N ASP A 316 8.95 23.53 -16.12
CA ASP A 316 7.96 23.68 -17.19
C ASP A 316 7.02 22.48 -17.17
N SER A 317 5.88 22.63 -16.52
CA SER A 317 4.92 21.54 -16.29
C SER A 317 4.38 20.91 -17.60
N GLU A 318 4.22 21.69 -18.67
CA GLU A 318 3.73 21.19 -19.96
C GLU A 318 4.80 20.36 -20.67
N LYS A 319 6.06 20.82 -20.67
CA LYS A 319 7.17 20.05 -21.26
C LYS A 319 7.45 18.79 -20.45
N LEU A 320 7.46 18.90 -19.12
CA LEU A 320 7.61 17.75 -18.24
C LEU A 320 6.54 16.70 -18.50
N ARG A 321 5.28 17.14 -18.61
CA ARG A 321 4.17 16.23 -18.87
C ARG A 321 4.31 15.52 -20.22
N LYS A 322 4.73 16.22 -21.28
CA LYS A 322 5.00 15.62 -22.59
C LYS A 322 6.15 14.61 -22.52
N GLU A 323 7.20 14.93 -21.78
CA GLU A 323 8.36 14.04 -21.56
C GLU A 323 7.92 12.74 -20.88
N ILE A 324 7.18 12.81 -19.77
CA ILE A 324 6.69 11.65 -19.03
C ILE A 324 5.67 10.86 -19.86
N SER A 325 4.75 11.55 -20.55
CA SER A 325 3.76 10.90 -21.42
C SER A 325 4.42 10.12 -22.55
N SER A 326 5.46 10.67 -23.19
CA SER A 326 6.20 9.98 -24.23
C SER A 326 6.91 8.73 -23.72
N ALA A 327 7.53 8.81 -22.53
CA ALA A 327 8.17 7.65 -21.90
C ALA A 327 7.13 6.57 -21.55
N LEU A 328 5.96 6.99 -21.03
CA LEU A 328 4.86 6.08 -20.69
C LEU A 328 4.30 5.37 -21.94
N GLU A 329 4.08 6.10 -23.04
CA GLU A 329 3.63 5.50 -24.30
C GLU A 329 4.63 4.48 -24.84
N LYS A 330 5.93 4.77 -24.80
CA LYS A 330 6.98 3.80 -25.17
C LYS A 330 6.91 2.55 -24.30
N TYR A 331 6.73 2.72 -22.99
CA TYR A 331 6.59 1.60 -22.06
C TYR A 331 5.38 0.73 -22.39
N LYS A 332 4.20 1.32 -22.59
CA LYS A 332 2.96 0.64 -22.98
C LYS A 332 3.11 -0.14 -24.29
N ASN A 333 3.70 0.49 -25.30
CA ASN A 333 3.93 -0.15 -26.59
C ASN A 333 4.87 -1.38 -26.47
N ASN A 334 5.89 -1.31 -25.62
CA ASN A 334 6.75 -2.45 -25.31
C ASN A 334 5.98 -3.58 -24.61
N TYR A 335 5.09 -3.24 -23.66
CA TYR A 335 4.25 -4.22 -22.98
C TYR A 335 3.24 -4.88 -23.93
N HIS A 336 2.58 -4.11 -24.80
CA HIS A 336 1.70 -4.64 -25.84
C HIS A 336 2.43 -5.60 -26.80
N LYS A 337 3.65 -5.24 -27.18
CA LYS A 337 4.49 -6.12 -28.03
C LYS A 337 4.82 -7.42 -27.29
N TYR A 338 5.26 -7.35 -26.04
CA TYR A 338 5.52 -8.52 -25.21
C TYR A 338 4.29 -9.43 -25.12
N PHE A 339 3.13 -8.88 -24.80
CA PHE A 339 1.88 -9.62 -24.70
C PHE A 339 1.55 -10.33 -26.04
N LYS A 340 1.51 -9.59 -27.15
CA LYS A 340 1.19 -10.15 -28.47
C LYS A 340 2.16 -11.23 -28.92
N THR A 341 3.44 -11.02 -28.69
CA THR A 341 4.46 -12.01 -29.07
C THR A 341 4.25 -13.33 -28.33
N ASN A 342 4.00 -13.28 -27.03
CA ASN A 342 3.83 -14.49 -26.22
C ASN A 342 2.49 -15.21 -26.50
N ILE A 343 1.38 -14.48 -26.70
CA ILE A 343 0.12 -15.10 -27.14
C ILE A 343 0.31 -15.87 -28.45
N GLN A 344 0.96 -15.24 -29.43
CA GLN A 344 1.17 -15.88 -30.76
C GLN A 344 2.08 -17.10 -30.67
N SER A 345 3.20 -16.99 -29.94
CA SER A 345 4.17 -18.09 -29.83
C SER A 345 3.63 -19.29 -29.06
N LYS A 346 2.80 -19.04 -28.05
CA LYS A 346 2.24 -20.09 -27.17
C LYS A 346 0.88 -20.61 -27.63
N GLY A 347 0.20 -19.91 -28.54
CA GLY A 347 -1.14 -20.31 -29.02
C GLY A 347 -2.22 -20.25 -27.93
N VAL A 348 -2.08 -19.32 -26.95
CA VAL A 348 -3.01 -19.19 -25.82
C VAL A 348 -3.95 -18.00 -25.99
N ASP A 349 -5.16 -18.12 -25.45
CA ASP A 349 -6.14 -17.03 -25.39
C ASP A 349 -6.14 -16.43 -23.99
N LYS A 350 -5.57 -15.25 -23.84
CA LYS A 350 -5.49 -14.49 -22.58
C LYS A 350 -5.90 -13.04 -22.85
N LYS A 351 -6.52 -12.41 -21.85
CA LYS A 351 -6.83 -10.97 -21.88
C LYS A 351 -5.63 -10.18 -21.38
N GLU A 352 -5.21 -9.19 -22.16
CA GLU A 352 -4.13 -8.30 -21.77
C GLU A 352 -4.43 -7.59 -20.44
N LEU A 353 -3.46 -7.60 -19.53
CA LEU A 353 -3.49 -6.85 -18.30
C LEU A 353 -3.21 -5.37 -18.55
N ASP A 354 -3.52 -4.51 -17.57
CA ASP A 354 -3.22 -3.09 -17.72
C ASP A 354 -1.71 -2.88 -17.99
N PRO A 355 -1.33 -2.11 -19.03
CA PRO A 355 0.06 -2.00 -19.49
C PRO A 355 0.91 -1.00 -18.70
N LEU A 356 0.36 -0.37 -17.64
CA LEU A 356 1.04 0.68 -16.90
C LEU A 356 2.11 0.13 -15.96
N PRO A 357 3.26 0.83 -15.79
CA PRO A 357 4.30 0.42 -14.86
C PRO A 357 3.83 0.52 -13.40
N ARG A 358 4.43 -0.28 -12.53
CA ARG A 358 4.27 -0.18 -11.07
C ARG A 358 5.49 0.44 -10.43
N ILE A 359 6.61 0.35 -11.10
CA ILE A 359 7.92 0.85 -10.70
C ILE A 359 8.37 1.94 -11.66
N VAL A 360 8.85 3.04 -11.12
CA VAL A 360 9.48 4.14 -11.85
C VAL A 360 10.83 4.45 -11.21
N LEU A 361 11.90 4.32 -11.97
CA LEU A 361 13.23 4.78 -11.57
C LEU A 361 13.46 6.17 -12.15
N VAL A 362 13.71 7.12 -11.28
CA VAL A 362 13.88 8.53 -11.66
C VAL A 362 15.30 8.98 -11.34
N ALA A 363 16.04 9.36 -12.37
CA ALA A 363 17.40 9.88 -12.20
C ALA A 363 17.38 11.11 -11.27
N GLY A 364 18.31 11.14 -10.30
CA GLY A 364 18.38 12.15 -9.26
C GLY A 364 17.43 11.97 -8.07
N LEU A 365 16.38 11.17 -8.22
CA LEU A 365 15.38 10.90 -7.17
C LEU A 365 15.50 9.47 -6.62
N GLY A 366 15.49 8.45 -7.48
CA GLY A 366 15.50 7.04 -7.10
C GLY A 366 14.19 6.32 -7.39
N LEU A 367 13.68 5.56 -6.42
CA LEU A 367 12.56 4.64 -6.56
C LEU A 367 11.21 5.30 -6.25
N VAL A 368 10.34 5.31 -7.23
CA VAL A 368 8.93 5.72 -7.12
C VAL A 368 8.04 4.54 -7.51
N THR A 369 7.00 4.29 -6.73
CA THR A 369 6.06 3.19 -6.99
C THR A 369 4.63 3.70 -7.10
N ILE A 370 3.82 2.98 -7.87
CA ILE A 370 2.47 3.37 -8.25
C ILE A 370 1.52 2.20 -7.98
N GLY A 371 0.41 2.46 -7.29
CA GLY A 371 -0.57 1.44 -6.94
C GLY A 371 -1.96 2.03 -6.66
N LYS A 372 -2.95 1.16 -6.47
CA LYS A 372 -4.34 1.54 -6.15
C LYS A 372 -4.58 1.71 -4.66
N SER A 373 -3.61 1.31 -3.84
CA SER A 373 -3.63 1.46 -2.39
C SER A 373 -2.23 1.71 -1.85
N VAL A 374 -2.12 2.27 -0.65
CA VAL A 374 -0.84 2.46 0.05
C VAL A 374 -0.15 1.12 0.29
N LYS A 375 -0.92 0.05 0.55
CA LYS A 375 -0.37 -1.30 0.72
C LYS A 375 0.33 -1.76 -0.57
N GLU A 376 -0.34 -1.63 -1.73
CA GLU A 376 0.24 -2.02 -3.02
C GLU A 376 1.52 -1.24 -3.35
N THR A 377 1.52 0.09 -3.15
CA THR A 377 2.70 0.91 -3.43
C THR A 377 3.89 0.53 -2.56
N LYS A 378 3.66 0.25 -1.26
CA LYS A 378 4.72 -0.19 -0.34
C LYS A 378 5.25 -1.58 -0.69
N ILE A 379 4.37 -2.54 -0.97
CA ILE A 379 4.77 -3.89 -1.42
C ILE A 379 5.67 -3.79 -2.66
N ALA A 380 5.26 -3.01 -3.66
CA ALA A 380 6.05 -2.81 -4.87
C ALA A 380 7.41 -2.15 -4.57
N ALA A 381 7.46 -1.19 -3.62
CA ALA A 381 8.68 -0.53 -3.20
C ALA A 381 9.64 -1.49 -2.48
N ASP A 382 9.14 -2.28 -1.53
CA ASP A 382 9.94 -3.26 -0.80
C ASP A 382 10.55 -4.28 -1.77
N ILE A 383 9.73 -4.88 -2.64
CA ILE A 383 10.17 -5.85 -3.64
C ILE A 383 11.24 -5.24 -4.56
N TYR A 384 11.01 -4.04 -5.08
CA TYR A 384 11.93 -3.49 -6.07
C TYR A 384 13.23 -2.94 -5.44
N GLN A 385 13.19 -2.49 -4.18
CA GLN A 385 14.38 -2.16 -3.41
C GLN A 385 15.31 -3.37 -3.27
N HIS A 386 14.76 -4.54 -2.91
CA HIS A 386 15.50 -5.81 -2.87
C HIS A 386 15.97 -6.24 -4.26
N THR A 387 15.14 -6.09 -5.29
CA THR A 387 15.49 -6.38 -6.69
C THR A 387 16.72 -5.57 -7.13
N ILE A 388 16.81 -4.28 -6.80
CA ILE A 388 18.01 -3.44 -7.08
C ILE A 388 19.25 -4.04 -6.40
N GLY A 389 19.14 -4.44 -5.14
CA GLY A 389 20.23 -5.08 -4.38
C GLY A 389 20.69 -6.40 -5.02
N ILE A 390 19.73 -7.25 -5.42
CA ILE A 390 19.99 -8.52 -6.09
C ILE A 390 20.67 -8.29 -7.45
N ILE A 391 20.14 -7.39 -8.27
CA ILE A 391 20.73 -7.05 -9.58
C ILE A 391 22.18 -6.60 -9.39
N LYS A 392 22.42 -5.64 -8.49
CA LYS A 392 23.77 -5.10 -8.26
C LYS A 392 24.74 -6.21 -7.85
N LYS A 393 24.41 -7.00 -6.83
CA LYS A 393 25.23 -8.12 -6.34
C LYS A 393 25.40 -9.22 -7.40
N SER A 394 24.40 -9.45 -8.24
CA SER A 394 24.54 -10.41 -9.36
C SER A 394 25.60 -9.97 -10.35
N PHE A 395 25.70 -8.67 -10.64
CA PHE A 395 26.76 -8.14 -11.50
C PHE A 395 28.11 -8.11 -10.78
N ASP A 396 28.18 -8.04 -9.46
CA ASP A 396 29.46 -8.14 -8.72
C ASP A 396 30.11 -9.51 -8.95
N ILE A 397 29.34 -10.61 -8.99
CA ILE A 397 29.85 -11.98 -9.14
C ILE A 397 29.79 -12.51 -10.59
N GLY A 398 29.08 -11.83 -11.50
CA GLY A 398 28.90 -12.30 -12.88
C GLY A 398 27.93 -11.44 -13.67
N GLN A 399 26.73 -11.95 -13.97
CA GLN A 399 25.66 -11.30 -14.72
C GLN A 399 24.30 -11.61 -14.06
N PHE A 400 23.37 -10.68 -14.15
CA PHE A 400 21.99 -10.96 -13.78
C PHE A 400 21.24 -11.61 -14.94
N SER A 401 20.82 -12.85 -14.75
CA SER A 401 20.11 -13.68 -15.75
C SER A 401 18.82 -14.25 -15.14
N PRO A 402 17.77 -13.43 -14.99
CA PRO A 402 16.48 -13.88 -14.47
C PRO A 402 15.74 -14.71 -15.53
N LEU A 403 14.49 -15.05 -15.24
CA LEU A 403 13.62 -15.78 -16.16
C LEU A 403 13.52 -15.11 -17.53
N LYS A 404 13.44 -15.94 -18.55
CA LYS A 404 13.15 -15.50 -19.91
C LYS A 404 11.75 -14.90 -20.01
N HIS A 405 11.52 -14.10 -21.04
CA HIS A 405 10.25 -13.40 -21.23
C HIS A 405 9.05 -14.33 -21.42
N ASP A 406 9.23 -15.50 -22.00
CA ASP A 406 8.21 -16.51 -22.21
C ASP A 406 7.77 -17.19 -20.89
N ASP A 407 8.75 -17.59 -20.06
CA ASP A 407 8.48 -18.15 -18.74
C ASP A 407 7.85 -17.09 -17.81
N LEU A 408 8.34 -15.85 -17.89
CA LEU A 408 7.79 -14.74 -17.10
C LEU A 408 6.35 -14.38 -17.50
N PHE A 409 6.01 -14.55 -18.81
CA PHE A 409 4.64 -14.39 -19.30
C PHE A 409 3.71 -15.44 -18.69
N ASP A 410 4.13 -16.69 -18.59
CA ASP A 410 3.33 -17.74 -17.97
C ASP A 410 3.00 -17.39 -16.53
N MET A 411 3.97 -16.88 -15.76
CA MET A 411 3.76 -16.43 -14.40
C MET A 411 2.84 -15.20 -14.30
N GLU A 412 3.05 -14.18 -15.13
CA GLU A 412 2.23 -12.95 -15.09
C GLU A 412 0.77 -13.23 -15.45
N TYR A 413 0.53 -14.17 -16.38
CA TYR A 413 -0.81 -14.54 -16.86
C TYR A 413 -1.37 -15.81 -16.21
N TRP A 414 -0.71 -16.31 -15.17
CA TRP A 414 -1.17 -17.45 -14.39
C TRP A 414 -2.36 -17.08 -13.49
N SER A 415 -3.44 -17.84 -13.62
CA SER A 415 -4.70 -17.56 -12.88
C SER A 415 -4.50 -17.61 -11.37
N LEU A 416 -3.65 -18.51 -10.87
CA LEU A 416 -3.37 -18.69 -9.45
C LEU A 416 -2.53 -17.54 -8.88
N GLU A 417 -1.59 -17.00 -9.65
CA GLU A 417 -0.84 -15.80 -9.24
C GLU A 417 -1.74 -14.56 -9.24
N GLN A 418 -2.55 -14.37 -10.27
CA GLN A 418 -3.47 -13.24 -10.34
C GLN A 418 -4.53 -13.26 -9.22
N ALA A 419 -4.92 -14.45 -8.74
CA ALA A 419 -5.83 -14.59 -7.60
C ALA A 419 -5.30 -13.93 -6.32
N LYS A 420 -3.96 -13.83 -6.15
CA LYS A 420 -3.32 -13.14 -5.02
C LYS A 420 -3.58 -11.62 -5.01
N LEU A 421 -3.96 -11.02 -6.13
CA LEU A 421 -4.31 -9.59 -6.22
C LEU A 421 -5.70 -9.26 -5.64
N GLY A 422 -6.52 -10.28 -5.37
CA GLY A 422 -7.89 -10.14 -4.83
C GLY A 422 -8.91 -9.70 -5.90
N LYS A 423 -10.19 -10.01 -5.63
CA LYS A 423 -11.34 -9.68 -6.51
C LYS A 423 -12.39 -8.80 -5.81
N ASN A 424 -12.05 -8.15 -4.70
CA ASN A 424 -13.02 -7.35 -3.96
C ASN A 424 -13.48 -6.14 -4.76
N LYS A 425 -14.78 -5.85 -4.71
CA LYS A 425 -15.31 -4.60 -5.27
C LYS A 425 -14.65 -3.42 -4.55
N PRO A 426 -14.11 -2.43 -5.28
CA PRO A 426 -13.48 -1.28 -4.65
C PRO A 426 -14.49 -0.51 -3.78
N ALA A 427 -14.05 -0.02 -2.63
CA ALA A 427 -14.83 0.86 -1.78
C ALA A 427 -15.08 2.21 -2.49
N THR A 428 -16.15 2.90 -2.12
CA THR A 428 -16.67 4.08 -2.84
C THR A 428 -15.65 5.21 -3.01
N ALA A 429 -14.76 5.40 -2.03
CA ALA A 429 -13.70 6.41 -2.06
C ALA A 429 -12.29 5.81 -2.19
N GLN A 430 -12.17 4.54 -2.60
CA GLN A 430 -10.87 3.89 -2.74
C GLN A 430 -9.96 4.64 -3.72
N GLY A 431 -8.71 4.82 -3.32
CA GLY A 431 -7.69 5.53 -4.10
C GLY A 431 -7.81 7.05 -4.08
N LYS A 432 -8.89 7.63 -3.51
CA LYS A 432 -8.99 9.07 -3.28
C LYS A 432 -8.08 9.50 -2.13
N ILE A 433 -7.43 10.64 -2.31
CA ILE A 433 -6.58 11.28 -1.30
C ILE A 433 -7.34 12.49 -0.76
N VAL A 434 -7.61 12.48 0.53
CA VAL A 434 -8.40 13.50 1.23
C VAL A 434 -7.54 14.22 2.26
N TYR A 435 -7.37 15.52 2.09
CA TYR A 435 -6.69 16.40 3.05
C TYR A 435 -7.74 17.07 3.94
N ILE A 436 -7.64 16.92 5.27
CA ILE A 436 -8.63 17.40 6.23
C ILE A 436 -7.95 18.27 7.30
N THR A 437 -8.43 19.52 7.47
CA THR A 437 -7.98 20.41 8.53
C THR A 437 -8.90 20.38 9.76
N GLY A 438 -8.35 20.62 10.95
CA GLY A 438 -9.09 20.47 12.20
C GLY A 438 -9.51 19.02 12.44
N ALA A 439 -8.62 18.08 12.10
CA ALA A 439 -8.94 16.65 12.05
C ALA A 439 -8.82 15.92 13.38
N ALA A 440 -8.33 16.58 14.43
CA ALA A 440 -8.16 15.98 15.75
C ALA A 440 -9.47 15.81 16.54
N SER A 441 -10.56 16.49 16.15
CA SER A 441 -11.82 16.42 16.89
C SER A 441 -13.04 16.84 16.06
N GLY A 442 -14.25 16.64 16.61
CA GLY A 442 -15.53 17.13 16.07
C GLY A 442 -15.75 16.76 14.60
N ILE A 443 -16.23 17.73 13.82
CA ILE A 443 -16.61 17.53 12.41
C ILE A 443 -15.44 17.00 11.58
N GLY A 444 -14.21 17.52 11.78
CA GLY A 444 -13.02 17.06 11.03
C GLY A 444 -12.70 15.59 11.28
N LEU A 445 -12.73 15.16 12.56
CA LEU A 445 -12.47 13.75 12.92
C LEU A 445 -13.60 12.82 12.44
N ALA A 446 -14.87 13.25 12.57
CA ALA A 446 -16.01 12.47 12.06
C ALA A 446 -15.92 12.30 10.53
N THR A 447 -15.54 13.37 9.81
CA THR A 447 -15.30 13.34 8.36
C THR A 447 -14.15 12.38 8.00
N ALA A 448 -13.06 12.43 8.77
CA ALA A 448 -11.93 11.52 8.58
C ALA A 448 -12.34 10.05 8.73
N LYS A 449 -13.12 9.72 9.76
CA LYS A 449 -13.65 8.35 9.97
C LYS A 449 -14.49 7.87 8.79
N LEU A 450 -15.42 8.68 8.32
CA LEU A 450 -16.33 8.32 7.24
C LEU A 450 -15.58 8.10 5.92
N PHE A 451 -14.60 8.95 5.58
CA PHE A 451 -13.77 8.74 4.40
C PHE A 451 -12.87 7.50 4.52
N ALA A 452 -12.28 7.23 5.71
CA ALA A 452 -11.48 6.03 5.95
C ALA A 452 -12.28 4.74 5.81
N GLU A 453 -13.49 4.70 6.36
CA GLU A 453 -14.43 3.59 6.24
C GLU A 453 -14.77 3.27 4.78
N ASN A 454 -14.81 4.29 3.93
CA ASN A 454 -15.04 4.17 2.50
C ASN A 454 -13.76 4.03 1.66
N GLY A 455 -12.61 3.74 2.28
CA GLY A 455 -11.39 3.34 1.60
C GLY A 455 -10.49 4.49 1.12
N ALA A 456 -10.77 5.74 1.47
CA ALA A 456 -9.92 6.88 1.11
C ALA A 456 -8.59 6.86 1.88
N SER A 457 -7.53 7.38 1.25
CA SER A 457 -6.28 7.72 1.92
C SER A 457 -6.40 9.13 2.53
N LEU A 458 -5.98 9.28 3.80
CA LEU A 458 -6.20 10.50 4.58
C LEU A 458 -4.88 11.20 4.90
N PHE A 459 -4.86 12.51 4.70
CA PHE A 459 -3.81 13.40 5.21
C PHE A 459 -4.45 14.38 6.21
N LEU A 460 -4.23 14.11 7.49
CA LEU A 460 -4.92 14.79 8.59
C LEU A 460 -4.03 15.88 9.21
N VAL A 461 -4.55 17.10 9.32
CA VAL A 461 -3.81 18.18 9.94
C VAL A 461 -4.59 18.86 11.05
N ASP A 462 -3.89 19.19 12.12
CA ASP A 462 -4.42 19.92 13.28
C ASP A 462 -3.27 20.63 13.99
N LEU A 463 -3.59 21.65 14.79
CA LEU A 463 -2.63 22.31 15.68
C LEU A 463 -2.40 21.51 16.97
N ASP A 464 -3.42 20.76 17.45
CA ASP A 464 -3.37 19.93 18.65
C ASP A 464 -2.64 18.61 18.36
N LYS A 465 -1.31 18.63 18.51
CA LYS A 465 -0.41 17.51 18.23
C LYS A 465 -0.79 16.23 18.98
N GLU A 466 -1.04 16.33 20.28
CA GLU A 466 -1.26 15.15 21.14
C GLU A 466 -2.58 14.44 20.78
N THR A 467 -3.64 15.24 20.62
CA THR A 467 -4.94 14.70 20.21
C THR A 467 -4.88 14.12 18.80
N LEU A 468 -4.22 14.80 17.86
CA LEU A 468 -4.07 14.33 16.46
C LEU A 468 -3.36 12.98 16.41
N ILE A 469 -2.22 12.83 17.08
CA ILE A 469 -1.46 11.56 17.12
C ILE A 469 -2.35 10.44 17.67
N ARG A 470 -2.99 10.67 18.83
CA ARG A 470 -3.86 9.67 19.46
C ARG A 470 -5.01 9.21 18.57
N GLU A 471 -5.69 10.13 17.89
CA GLU A 471 -6.82 9.81 17.02
C GLU A 471 -6.34 9.13 15.70
N VAL A 472 -5.20 9.55 15.16
CA VAL A 472 -4.58 8.87 13.99
C VAL A 472 -4.22 7.42 14.31
N GLU A 473 -3.67 7.13 15.48
CA GLU A 473 -3.37 5.76 15.89
C GLU A 473 -4.62 4.89 16.01
N LYS A 474 -5.72 5.44 16.55
CA LYS A 474 -7.01 4.76 16.60
C LYS A 474 -7.53 4.44 15.19
N LEU A 475 -7.49 5.43 14.29
CA LEU A 475 -7.92 5.27 12.90
C LEU A 475 -7.09 4.20 12.17
N ARG A 476 -5.77 4.18 12.35
CA ARG A 476 -4.87 3.18 11.75
C ARG A 476 -5.15 1.75 12.24
N LYS A 477 -5.57 1.59 13.50
CA LYS A 477 -5.98 0.30 14.06
C LYS A 477 -7.32 -0.17 13.50
N GLN A 478 -8.24 0.76 13.24
CA GLN A 478 -9.60 0.48 12.81
C GLN A 478 -9.69 0.27 11.29
N PHE A 479 -8.93 1.03 10.49
CA PHE A 479 -9.05 1.06 9.04
C PHE A 479 -7.74 0.65 8.35
N LYS A 480 -7.85 -0.14 7.30
CA LYS A 480 -6.70 -0.63 6.49
C LYS A 480 -6.34 0.34 5.34
N THR A 481 -6.62 1.63 5.48
CA THR A 481 -6.31 2.65 4.48
C THR A 481 -5.01 3.39 4.82
N GLY A 482 -4.51 4.19 3.89
CA GLY A 482 -3.36 5.05 4.15
C GLY A 482 -3.80 6.24 5.02
N ILE A 483 -3.23 6.39 6.23
CA ILE A 483 -3.51 7.53 7.10
C ILE A 483 -2.18 8.17 7.51
N ALA A 484 -1.97 9.40 7.05
CA ALA A 484 -0.85 10.25 7.41
C ALA A 484 -1.34 11.51 8.12
N PHE A 485 -0.44 12.17 8.83
CA PHE A 485 -0.76 13.41 9.52
C PHE A 485 0.42 14.38 9.53
N HIS A 486 0.11 15.66 9.72
CA HIS A 486 1.11 16.70 9.98
C HIS A 486 0.54 17.70 10.98
N VAL A 487 1.34 18.14 11.93
CA VAL A 487 0.96 19.21 12.85
C VAL A 487 1.15 20.54 12.14
N VAL A 488 0.08 21.34 12.01
CA VAL A 488 0.07 22.56 11.19
C VAL A 488 -0.75 23.63 11.86
N ASP A 489 -0.17 24.83 12.00
CA ASP A 489 -0.96 26.04 12.17
C ASP A 489 -1.41 26.50 10.76
N VAL A 490 -2.71 26.36 10.48
CA VAL A 490 -3.29 26.72 9.17
C VAL A 490 -3.21 28.22 8.86
N THR A 491 -2.91 29.07 9.85
CA THR A 491 -2.67 30.51 9.66
C THR A 491 -1.24 30.82 9.22
N ALA A 492 -0.33 29.85 9.33
CA ALA A 492 1.06 29.95 8.93
C ALA A 492 1.24 29.40 7.50
N GLU A 493 1.29 30.29 6.51
CA GLU A 493 1.39 29.91 5.07
C GLU A 493 2.56 28.95 4.78
N LYS A 494 3.72 29.16 5.43
CA LYS A 494 4.90 28.28 5.27
C LYS A 494 4.64 26.86 5.75
N GLU A 495 3.92 26.70 6.87
CA GLU A 495 3.57 25.39 7.41
C GLU A 495 2.56 24.69 6.51
N VAL A 496 1.56 25.42 6.01
CA VAL A 496 0.60 24.89 5.03
C VAL A 496 1.34 24.39 3.77
N LYS A 497 2.24 25.20 3.19
CA LYS A 497 3.06 24.78 2.05
C LYS A 497 3.86 23.50 2.35
N LYS A 498 4.55 23.44 3.49
CA LYS A 498 5.32 22.25 3.90
C LYS A 498 4.41 21.03 4.07
N SER A 499 3.19 21.19 4.55
CA SER A 499 2.24 20.10 4.69
C SER A 499 1.80 19.53 3.34
N PHE A 500 1.64 20.36 2.30
CA PHE A 500 1.37 19.91 0.94
C PHE A 500 2.56 19.20 0.30
N GLU A 501 3.80 19.62 0.58
CA GLU A 501 5.01 18.89 0.18
C GLU A 501 5.03 17.48 0.80
N ASN A 502 4.70 17.36 2.10
CA ASN A 502 4.60 16.08 2.79
C ASN A 502 3.44 15.21 2.26
N LEU A 503 2.31 15.82 1.90
CA LEU A 503 1.20 15.12 1.24
C LEU A 503 1.67 14.49 -0.08
N ILE A 504 2.37 15.25 -0.92
CA ILE A 504 2.92 14.76 -2.19
C ILE A 504 3.93 13.63 -1.96
N LYS A 505 4.83 13.80 -0.99
CA LYS A 505 5.80 12.76 -0.62
C LYS A 505 5.12 11.46 -0.18
N THR A 506 3.98 11.57 0.48
CA THR A 506 3.27 10.42 1.08
C THR A 506 2.35 9.70 0.08
N PHE A 507 1.59 10.45 -0.72
CA PHE A 507 0.51 9.91 -1.57
C PHE A 507 0.61 10.33 -3.05
N GLY A 508 1.48 11.28 -3.37
CA GLY A 508 1.70 11.74 -4.75
C GLY A 508 0.74 12.81 -5.25
N GLY A 509 -0.27 13.22 -4.45
CA GLY A 509 -1.24 14.22 -4.88
C GLY A 509 -2.43 14.37 -3.94
N ILE A 510 -3.54 14.94 -4.46
CA ILE A 510 -4.79 15.19 -3.71
C ILE A 510 -6.02 15.03 -4.63
N ASP A 511 -7.16 14.63 -4.07
CA ASP A 511 -8.46 14.61 -4.75
C ASP A 511 -9.49 15.51 -4.07
N VAL A 512 -9.44 15.59 -2.73
CA VAL A 512 -10.42 16.34 -1.94
C VAL A 512 -9.70 17.13 -0.85
N LEU A 513 -9.96 18.42 -0.78
CA LEU A 513 -9.61 19.28 0.35
C LEU A 513 -10.87 19.50 1.21
N ILE A 514 -10.83 19.12 2.49
CA ILE A 514 -11.82 19.49 3.51
C ILE A 514 -11.21 20.59 4.39
N SER A 515 -11.48 21.84 4.04
CA SER A 515 -11.04 23.02 4.77
C SER A 515 -12.02 23.31 5.92
N ASN A 516 -11.75 22.70 7.09
CA ASN A 516 -12.69 22.66 8.21
C ASN A 516 -12.18 23.42 9.45
N ALA A 517 -10.87 23.58 9.63
CA ALA A 517 -10.33 24.28 10.82
C ALA A 517 -10.92 25.68 11.00
N GLY A 518 -11.24 26.03 12.23
CA GLY A 518 -11.81 27.33 12.56
C GLY A 518 -12.16 27.44 14.04
N ASN A 519 -12.41 28.67 14.51
CA ASN A 519 -12.81 28.94 15.89
C ASN A 519 -13.79 30.12 15.95
N ALA A 520 -14.80 30.03 16.84
CA ALA A 520 -15.86 31.05 17.04
C ALA A 520 -15.36 32.17 17.93
N ILE A 521 -14.66 33.16 17.36
CA ILE A 521 -14.25 34.37 18.09
C ILE A 521 -15.48 35.30 18.24
N ARG A 522 -15.75 35.74 19.45
CA ARG A 522 -16.95 36.55 19.82
C ARG A 522 -16.54 37.98 20.12
N GLY A 523 -17.47 38.86 19.96
CA GLY A 523 -17.38 40.30 20.33
C GLY A 523 -18.34 41.15 19.52
N LYS A 524 -18.77 42.29 20.09
CA LYS A 524 -19.50 43.28 19.34
C LYS A 524 -18.60 43.96 18.34
N ILE A 525 -19.02 44.03 17.09
CA ILE A 525 -18.15 44.42 15.98
C ILE A 525 -17.57 45.83 16.12
N GLY A 526 -18.28 46.76 16.76
CA GLY A 526 -17.79 48.12 17.04
C GLY A 526 -16.90 48.25 18.28
N GLU A 527 -16.78 47.18 19.09
CA GLU A 527 -16.02 47.21 20.36
C GLU A 527 -14.81 46.27 20.31
N VAL A 528 -14.80 45.31 19.39
CA VAL A 528 -13.69 44.38 19.24
C VAL A 528 -12.44 45.09 18.71
N ASP A 529 -11.28 44.79 19.30
CA ASP A 529 -10.02 45.36 18.87
C ASP A 529 -9.58 44.80 17.51
N SER A 530 -8.77 45.60 16.79
CA SER A 530 -8.33 45.24 15.45
C SER A 530 -7.48 43.96 15.41
N ALA A 531 -6.72 43.63 16.45
CA ALA A 531 -5.88 42.44 16.49
C ALA A 531 -6.75 41.19 16.61
N THR A 532 -7.74 41.17 17.46
CA THR A 532 -8.73 40.09 17.61
C THR A 532 -9.51 39.87 16.30
N LEU A 533 -9.93 40.95 15.64
CA LEU A 533 -10.65 40.85 14.38
C LEU A 533 -9.74 40.25 13.28
N ARG A 534 -8.50 40.73 13.15
CA ARG A 534 -7.51 40.17 12.19
C ARG A 534 -7.26 38.70 12.47
N LYS A 535 -7.00 38.32 13.73
CA LYS A 535 -6.80 36.92 14.11
C LYS A 535 -8.00 36.04 13.68
N SER A 536 -9.23 36.57 13.79
CA SER A 536 -10.40 35.84 13.32
C SER A 536 -10.41 35.66 11.80
N PHE A 537 -10.06 36.71 11.05
CA PHE A 537 -9.94 36.62 9.60
C PHE A 537 -8.80 35.68 9.17
N ASP A 538 -7.65 35.73 9.84
CA ASP A 538 -6.52 34.84 9.55
C ASP A 538 -6.94 33.35 9.66
N LEU A 539 -7.65 33.00 10.76
CA LEU A 539 -8.07 31.62 10.99
C LEU A 539 -9.31 31.23 10.17
N ASN A 540 -10.34 32.07 10.09
CA ASN A 540 -11.65 31.68 9.57
C ASN A 540 -11.88 32.10 8.09
N PHE A 541 -10.89 32.76 7.45
CA PHE A 541 -10.96 33.15 6.04
C PHE A 541 -9.63 32.91 5.30
N PHE A 542 -8.54 33.58 5.70
CA PHE A 542 -7.27 33.48 4.96
C PHE A 542 -6.68 32.09 4.97
N SER A 543 -6.82 31.34 6.07
CA SER A 543 -6.40 29.92 6.11
C SER A 543 -7.13 29.08 5.04
N HIS A 544 -8.44 29.30 4.88
CA HIS A 544 -9.23 28.60 3.85
C HIS A 544 -8.75 28.97 2.43
N GLN A 545 -8.42 30.26 2.21
CA GLN A 545 -7.89 30.73 0.92
C GLN A 545 -6.50 30.12 0.63
N THR A 546 -5.59 30.13 1.59
CA THR A 546 -4.24 29.56 1.44
C THR A 546 -4.28 28.06 1.14
N LEU A 547 -5.09 27.30 1.88
CA LEU A 547 -5.28 25.86 1.67
C LEU A 547 -5.86 25.58 0.28
N ALA A 548 -6.91 26.30 -0.11
CA ALA A 548 -7.54 26.13 -1.42
C ALA A 548 -6.59 26.47 -2.57
N SER A 549 -5.78 27.54 -2.43
CA SER A 549 -4.77 27.91 -3.42
C SER A 549 -3.73 26.81 -3.62
N GLN A 550 -3.22 26.21 -2.54
CA GLN A 550 -2.27 25.09 -2.64
C GLN A 550 -2.91 23.86 -3.28
N ALA A 551 -4.16 23.54 -2.92
CA ALA A 551 -4.90 22.42 -3.52
C ALA A 551 -5.13 22.63 -5.02
N VAL A 552 -5.56 23.83 -5.45
CA VAL A 552 -5.79 24.14 -6.86
C VAL A 552 -4.50 24.00 -7.68
N GLN A 553 -3.38 24.53 -7.20
CA GLN A 553 -2.08 24.37 -7.87
C GLN A 553 -1.73 22.89 -8.08
N LEU A 554 -2.05 22.04 -7.09
CA LEU A 554 -1.79 20.62 -7.17
C LEU A 554 -2.78 19.91 -8.12
N PHE A 555 -4.06 20.26 -8.10
CA PHE A 555 -5.05 19.76 -9.06
C PHE A 555 -4.67 20.10 -10.50
N GLN A 556 -4.19 21.32 -10.75
CA GLN A 556 -3.73 21.75 -12.08
C GLN A 556 -2.49 20.98 -12.55
N LYS A 557 -1.54 20.67 -11.66
CA LYS A 557 -0.39 19.79 -11.99
C LYS A 557 -0.84 18.36 -12.34
N GLN A 558 -1.82 17.83 -11.64
CA GLN A 558 -2.39 16.49 -11.90
C GLN A 558 -3.23 16.48 -13.19
N LYS A 559 -3.96 17.52 -13.48
CA LYS A 559 -4.97 17.59 -14.56
C LYS A 559 -6.09 16.54 -14.42
N THR A 560 -6.46 16.20 -13.18
CA THR A 560 -7.54 15.26 -12.87
C THR A 560 -8.80 15.94 -12.32
N GLY A 561 -8.77 17.28 -12.24
CA GLY A 561 -9.75 18.00 -11.44
C GLY A 561 -9.54 17.78 -9.94
N GLY A 562 -10.54 18.12 -9.13
CA GLY A 562 -10.51 17.96 -7.70
C GLY A 562 -11.70 18.59 -7.01
N VAL A 563 -11.75 18.50 -5.67
CA VAL A 563 -12.87 19.02 -4.88
C VAL A 563 -12.35 19.86 -3.72
N LEU A 564 -12.82 21.10 -3.65
CA LEU A 564 -12.69 22.00 -2.52
C LEU A 564 -13.98 21.96 -1.71
N MET A 565 -13.89 21.63 -0.42
CA MET A 565 -15.01 21.60 0.52
C MET A 565 -14.71 22.53 1.69
N PHE A 566 -15.58 23.49 1.94
CA PHE A 566 -15.42 24.49 2.99
C PHE A 566 -16.42 24.27 4.12
N ASN A 567 -15.94 24.31 5.36
CA ASN A 567 -16.82 24.34 6.52
C ASN A 567 -17.30 25.77 6.75
N ALA A 568 -18.55 26.04 6.35
CA ALA A 568 -19.24 27.28 6.61
C ALA A 568 -19.89 27.29 8.00
N SER A 569 -20.81 28.20 8.22
CA SER A 569 -21.60 28.29 9.44
C SER A 569 -22.91 28.99 9.14
N LYS A 570 -23.95 28.70 9.87
CA LYS A 570 -25.18 29.49 9.80
C LYS A 570 -24.94 31.00 10.04
N ALA A 571 -23.87 31.34 10.77
CA ALA A 571 -23.50 32.73 11.02
C ALA A 571 -23.11 33.51 9.75
N ALA A 572 -22.75 32.80 8.67
CA ALA A 572 -22.49 33.40 7.35
C ALA A 572 -23.76 34.02 6.71
N PHE A 573 -24.93 33.50 7.03
CA PHE A 573 -26.24 33.91 6.45
C PHE A 573 -27.10 34.65 7.47
N ASN A 574 -27.12 34.19 8.72
CA ASN A 574 -27.90 34.75 9.83
C ASN A 574 -26.97 34.94 11.06
N PRO A 575 -26.24 36.07 11.12
CA PRO A 575 -25.32 36.35 12.22
C PRO A 575 -26.05 36.50 13.54
N GLY A 576 -25.45 35.95 14.58
CA GLY A 576 -25.94 36.13 15.96
C GLY A 576 -25.42 37.42 16.62
N LYS A 577 -26.06 37.88 17.68
CA LYS A 577 -25.56 38.99 18.50
C LYS A 577 -24.15 38.63 19.02
N ASP A 578 -23.23 39.60 19.01
CA ASP A 578 -21.85 39.51 19.46
C ASP A 578 -21.00 38.47 18.68
N PHE A 579 -21.40 38.17 17.43
CA PHE A 579 -20.74 37.21 16.55
C PHE A 579 -20.08 37.84 15.31
N GLY A 580 -20.00 39.17 15.24
CA GLY A 580 -19.40 39.88 14.11
C GLY A 580 -18.03 39.39 13.69
N PRO A 581 -17.08 39.22 14.65
CA PRO A 581 -15.72 38.72 14.32
C PRO A 581 -15.68 37.33 13.66
N TYR A 582 -16.67 36.47 13.94
CA TYR A 582 -16.79 35.14 13.37
C TYR A 582 -17.67 35.11 12.09
N ALA A 583 -18.80 35.85 12.13
CA ALA A 583 -19.77 35.83 11.03
C ALA A 583 -19.20 36.44 9.73
N LEU A 584 -18.45 37.54 9.84
CA LEU A 584 -17.87 38.21 8.67
C LEU A 584 -16.90 37.34 7.89
N PRO A 585 -15.87 36.72 8.47
CA PRO A 585 -15.00 35.82 7.73
C PRO A 585 -15.74 34.59 7.19
N LYS A 586 -16.74 34.02 7.91
CA LYS A 586 -17.53 32.89 7.40
C LYS A 586 -18.45 33.28 6.22
N ALA A 587 -18.96 34.51 6.16
CA ALA A 587 -19.64 35.03 4.99
C ALA A 587 -18.64 35.17 3.80
N GLY A 588 -17.42 35.61 4.09
CA GLY A 588 -16.31 35.62 3.13
C GLY A 588 -16.00 34.26 2.55
N VAL A 589 -16.03 33.18 3.36
CA VAL A 589 -15.81 31.81 2.90
C VAL A 589 -16.86 31.36 1.88
N ILE A 590 -18.11 31.76 2.01
CA ILE A 590 -19.15 31.45 1.01
C ILE A 590 -18.86 32.16 -0.32
N ALA A 591 -18.45 33.44 -0.27
CA ALA A 591 -18.03 34.16 -1.48
C ALA A 591 -16.78 33.53 -2.11
N LEU A 592 -15.79 33.18 -1.31
CA LEU A 592 -14.56 32.48 -1.72
C LEU A 592 -14.88 31.16 -2.42
N MET A 593 -15.74 30.33 -1.84
CA MET A 593 -16.19 29.06 -2.41
C MET A 593 -16.78 29.22 -3.79
N LYS A 594 -17.70 30.22 -3.94
CA LYS A 594 -18.33 30.53 -5.24
C LYS A 594 -17.31 31.01 -6.27
N GLN A 595 -16.34 31.85 -5.85
CA GLN A 595 -15.30 32.34 -6.73
C GLN A 595 -14.40 31.20 -7.25
N TYR A 596 -13.99 30.26 -6.40
CA TYR A 596 -13.25 29.08 -6.84
C TYR A 596 -14.06 28.21 -7.81
N ALA A 597 -15.37 28.07 -7.61
CA ALA A 597 -16.23 27.33 -8.54
C ALA A 597 -16.28 27.99 -9.93
N ILE A 598 -16.34 29.34 -9.99
CA ILE A 598 -16.37 30.12 -11.24
C ILE A 598 -15.02 30.05 -11.94
N ASP A 599 -13.93 30.31 -11.23
CA ASP A 599 -12.61 30.47 -11.82
C ASP A 599 -12.04 29.14 -12.34
N TYR A 600 -12.29 28.02 -11.64
CA TYR A 600 -11.64 26.74 -11.91
C TYR A 600 -12.57 25.59 -12.33
N GLY A 601 -13.85 25.87 -12.51
CA GLY A 601 -14.81 24.84 -12.96
C GLY A 601 -14.44 24.20 -14.30
N LYS A 602 -13.85 24.97 -15.22
CA LYS A 602 -13.36 24.47 -16.53
C LYS A 602 -12.19 23.50 -16.40
N ASP A 603 -11.43 23.60 -15.30
CA ASP A 603 -10.32 22.68 -14.99
C ASP A 603 -10.83 21.39 -14.32
N GLY A 604 -12.15 21.20 -14.19
CA GLY A 604 -12.75 20.08 -13.47
C GLY A 604 -12.66 20.19 -11.95
N ILE A 605 -12.36 21.39 -11.42
CA ILE A 605 -12.26 21.64 -9.97
C ILE A 605 -13.62 22.12 -9.47
N ARG A 606 -14.21 21.33 -8.56
CA ARG A 606 -15.48 21.65 -7.92
C ARG A 606 -15.23 22.32 -6.57
N SER A 607 -16.05 23.27 -6.22
CA SER A 607 -15.95 24.02 -4.97
C SER A 607 -17.33 24.14 -4.33
N ASN A 608 -17.49 23.62 -3.10
CA ASN A 608 -18.75 23.60 -2.37
C ASN A 608 -18.51 23.89 -0.88
N ALA A 609 -19.59 24.20 -0.17
CA ALA A 609 -19.55 24.41 1.27
C ALA A 609 -20.62 23.56 1.97
N VAL A 610 -20.32 23.16 3.23
CA VAL A 610 -21.30 22.59 4.15
C VAL A 610 -21.59 23.65 5.21
N ASN A 611 -22.86 23.98 5.40
CA ASN A 611 -23.35 24.90 6.41
C ASN A 611 -23.98 24.12 7.55
N ALA A 612 -23.38 24.19 8.76
CA ALA A 612 -23.88 23.55 9.95
C ALA A 612 -24.28 24.57 11.03
N ASP A 613 -25.19 24.19 11.91
CA ASP A 613 -25.58 24.98 13.10
C ASP A 613 -25.62 24.10 14.35
N ARG A 614 -25.11 24.63 15.45
CA ARG A 614 -25.22 24.07 16.83
C ARG A 614 -24.73 22.62 16.95
N ILE A 615 -23.58 22.30 16.36
CA ILE A 615 -22.97 20.98 16.54
C ILE A 615 -22.23 20.91 17.87
N ARG A 616 -22.51 19.90 18.70
CA ARG A 616 -21.88 19.68 20.00
C ARG A 616 -20.42 19.29 19.82
N THR A 617 -19.54 20.28 19.81
CA THR A 617 -18.09 20.14 19.68
C THR A 617 -17.36 20.83 20.83
N LYS A 618 -16.04 20.76 20.90
CA LYS A 618 -15.22 21.49 21.88
C LYS A 618 -15.42 23.01 21.85
N LEU A 619 -16.04 23.57 20.81
CA LEU A 619 -16.43 25.00 20.76
C LEU A 619 -17.54 25.39 21.74
N PHE A 620 -18.35 24.45 22.20
CA PHE A 620 -19.37 24.66 23.21
C PHE A 620 -18.85 24.21 24.57
N THR A 621 -18.11 25.10 25.26
CA THR A 621 -17.81 24.88 26.69
C THR A 621 -19.09 24.92 27.51
N LYS A 622 -19.06 24.40 28.74
CA LYS A 622 -20.24 24.41 29.64
C LYS A 622 -20.78 25.83 29.86
N GLU A 623 -19.87 26.80 30.00
CA GLU A 623 -20.17 28.21 30.22
C GLU A 623 -20.84 28.82 28.99
N VAL A 624 -20.27 28.61 27.79
CA VAL A 624 -20.82 29.09 26.51
C VAL A 624 -22.22 28.51 26.26
N LEU A 625 -22.38 27.22 26.55
CA LEU A 625 -23.67 26.54 26.39
C LEU A 625 -24.73 27.07 27.35
N ALA A 626 -24.39 27.22 28.64
CA ALA A 626 -25.29 27.77 29.66
C ALA A 626 -25.74 29.19 29.28
N GLU A 627 -24.82 30.07 28.92
CA GLU A 627 -25.10 31.43 28.48
C GLU A 627 -26.07 31.45 27.28
N ARG A 628 -25.82 30.63 26.26
CA ARG A 628 -26.62 30.62 25.02
C ARG A 628 -28.00 30.03 25.19
N SER A 629 -28.13 28.97 25.98
CA SER A 629 -29.41 28.34 26.27
C SER A 629 -30.28 29.29 27.12
N THR A 630 -29.73 29.87 28.23
CA THR A 630 -30.42 30.81 29.07
C THR A 630 -30.88 32.06 28.31
N ALA A 631 -30.04 32.64 27.45
CA ALA A 631 -30.39 33.79 26.60
C ALA A 631 -31.60 33.55 25.68
N ARG A 632 -32.00 32.29 25.48
CA ARG A 632 -33.14 31.87 24.66
C ARG A 632 -34.28 31.25 25.48
N GLY A 633 -34.14 31.18 26.78
CA GLY A 633 -35.12 30.53 27.66
C GLY A 633 -35.17 29.01 27.46
N LEU A 634 -34.07 28.40 27.05
CA LEU A 634 -33.97 26.97 26.76
C LEU A 634 -33.01 26.28 27.72
N THR A 635 -33.20 25.00 27.94
CA THR A 635 -32.19 24.13 28.54
C THR A 635 -31.06 23.85 27.53
N PRO A 636 -29.86 23.40 27.98
CA PRO A 636 -28.78 23.00 27.07
C PRO A 636 -29.19 21.98 26.01
N ASP A 637 -30.03 21.01 26.36
CA ASP A 637 -30.47 19.98 25.40
C ASP A 637 -31.51 20.51 24.40
N GLU A 638 -32.47 21.33 24.87
CA GLU A 638 -33.43 22.05 24.01
C GLU A 638 -32.69 22.99 23.05
N TYR A 639 -31.60 23.60 23.47
CA TYR A 639 -30.79 24.47 22.63
C TYR A 639 -30.27 23.75 21.37
N PHE A 640 -29.79 22.50 21.49
CA PHE A 640 -29.31 21.72 20.35
C PHE A 640 -30.45 21.19 19.46
N LYS A 641 -31.67 21.05 20.02
CA LYS A 641 -32.86 20.59 19.30
C LYS A 641 -33.76 21.73 18.78
N SER A 642 -33.37 22.99 18.97
CA SER A 642 -34.19 24.12 18.53
C SER A 642 -34.02 24.41 17.03
N ASN A 643 -34.41 23.45 16.19
CA ASN A 643 -34.51 23.48 14.74
C ASN A 643 -35.86 22.91 14.31
N LEU A 644 -36.20 22.91 13.02
CA LEU A 644 -37.51 22.45 12.52
C LEU A 644 -37.77 20.95 12.74
N LEU A 645 -36.72 20.12 12.77
CA LEU A 645 -36.85 18.69 13.00
C LEU A 645 -36.90 18.33 14.50
N GLU A 646 -36.72 19.35 15.42
CA GLU A 646 -36.65 19.15 16.86
C GLU A 646 -35.66 18.09 17.32
N THR A 647 -34.55 17.93 16.58
CA THR A 647 -33.53 16.90 16.79
C THR A 647 -32.14 17.54 16.93
N GLU A 648 -31.27 16.88 17.67
CA GLU A 648 -29.83 17.24 17.69
C GLU A 648 -29.16 16.86 16.41
N VAL A 649 -28.33 17.73 15.85
CA VAL A 649 -27.47 17.47 14.70
C VAL A 649 -26.07 17.16 15.19
N PHE A 650 -25.52 16.02 14.79
CA PHE A 650 -24.23 15.54 15.22
C PHE A 650 -23.13 15.87 14.19
N ASP A 651 -21.89 15.79 14.63
CA ASP A 651 -20.71 15.91 13.77
C ASP A 651 -20.68 14.85 12.65
N THR A 652 -21.25 13.67 12.89
CA THR A 652 -21.44 12.61 11.90
C THR A 652 -22.41 12.98 10.78
N ASP A 653 -23.46 13.75 11.07
CA ASP A 653 -24.40 14.24 10.05
C ASP A 653 -23.72 15.26 9.14
N VAL A 654 -22.92 16.15 9.71
CA VAL A 654 -22.12 17.12 8.96
C VAL A 654 -21.05 16.41 8.12
N ALA A 655 -20.38 15.39 8.67
CA ALA A 655 -19.42 14.55 7.96
C ALA A 655 -20.05 13.88 6.74
N LYS A 656 -21.30 13.38 6.88
CA LYS A 656 -22.05 12.83 5.75
C LYS A 656 -22.33 13.89 4.68
N GLY A 657 -22.67 15.12 5.08
CA GLY A 657 -22.81 16.25 4.14
C GLY A 657 -21.52 16.52 3.34
N PHE A 658 -20.36 16.49 3.99
CA PHE A 658 -19.07 16.60 3.31
C PHE A 658 -18.80 15.43 2.36
N PHE A 659 -19.02 14.21 2.81
CA PHE A 659 -18.76 13.00 2.05
C PHE A 659 -19.63 12.93 0.79
N ASP A 660 -20.94 13.04 0.93
CA ASP A 660 -21.88 12.92 -0.19
C ASP A 660 -21.64 14.01 -1.22
N THR A 661 -21.38 15.27 -0.78
CA THR A 661 -21.10 16.39 -1.68
C THR A 661 -19.76 16.25 -2.39
N ALA A 662 -18.75 15.75 -1.70
CA ALA A 662 -17.43 15.50 -2.30
C ALA A 662 -17.52 14.47 -3.44
N LEU A 663 -18.43 13.50 -3.33
CA LEU A 663 -18.65 12.46 -4.34
C LEU A 663 -19.70 12.83 -5.41
N ALA A 664 -20.49 13.88 -5.19
CA ALA A 664 -21.51 14.35 -6.14
C ALA A 664 -20.86 15.08 -7.33
N GLU A 665 -20.48 14.34 -8.38
CA GLU A 665 -19.63 14.80 -9.49
C GLU A 665 -20.19 16.00 -10.28
N LYS A 666 -21.49 16.26 -10.25
CA LYS A 666 -22.14 17.35 -10.98
C LYS A 666 -22.52 18.54 -10.07
N THR A 667 -21.97 18.59 -8.85
CA THR A 667 -22.28 19.63 -7.85
C THR A 667 -21.08 20.55 -7.64
N THR A 668 -21.23 21.83 -7.93
CA THR A 668 -20.26 22.91 -7.67
C THR A 668 -20.97 24.23 -7.40
N GLY A 669 -20.35 25.14 -6.64
CA GLY A 669 -20.93 26.42 -6.23
C GLY A 669 -22.08 26.29 -5.23
N SER A 670 -22.26 25.12 -4.64
CA SER A 670 -23.41 24.79 -3.78
C SER A 670 -23.07 24.91 -2.29
N VAL A 671 -24.08 25.30 -1.53
CA VAL A 671 -24.04 25.25 -0.06
C VAL A 671 -25.02 24.17 0.40
N VAL A 672 -24.48 23.09 0.98
CA VAL A 672 -25.29 22.02 1.56
C VAL A 672 -25.57 22.34 3.03
N ILE A 673 -26.84 22.35 3.41
CA ILE A 673 -27.28 22.71 4.76
C ILE A 673 -27.49 21.43 5.57
N VAL A 674 -26.84 21.38 6.74
CA VAL A 674 -26.96 20.29 7.73
C VAL A 674 -27.19 20.93 9.10
N ASP A 675 -28.42 21.33 9.40
CA ASP A 675 -28.76 22.11 10.60
C ASP A 675 -30.13 21.75 11.22
N GLY A 676 -30.75 20.67 10.75
CA GLY A 676 -32.09 20.24 11.20
C GLY A 676 -33.22 21.18 10.75
N GLY A 677 -32.92 22.14 9.90
CA GLY A 677 -33.85 23.15 9.37
C GLY A 677 -33.80 24.47 10.15
N ASN A 678 -33.05 25.43 9.58
CA ASN A 678 -33.01 26.83 10.05
C ASN A 678 -33.24 27.74 8.85
N ILE A 679 -34.51 28.02 8.53
CA ILE A 679 -34.92 28.80 7.34
C ILE A 679 -34.23 30.18 7.29
N ALA A 680 -34.04 30.83 8.46
CA ALA A 680 -33.36 32.13 8.51
C ALA A 680 -31.88 32.10 8.10
N ALA A 681 -31.27 30.90 8.12
CA ALA A 681 -29.88 30.68 7.69
C ALA A 681 -29.75 29.96 6.34
N SER A 682 -30.85 29.77 5.62
CA SER A 682 -30.83 29.20 4.29
C SER A 682 -30.33 30.23 3.25
N PRO A 683 -29.47 29.84 2.30
CA PRO A 683 -29.09 30.69 1.18
C PRO A 683 -30.32 31.03 0.33
N ARG A 684 -30.46 32.29 -0.07
CA ARG A 684 -31.49 32.76 -0.99
C ARG A 684 -30.86 33.24 -2.28
#